data_2e46d9dfc0e4dce4ba3285c72d63726f
#
_entry.id   2e46d9dfc0e4dce4ba3285c72d63726f
#
_cell.length_a   1.000
_cell.length_b   1.000
_cell.length_c   1.000
_cell.angle_alpha   90.00
_cell.angle_beta   90.00
_cell.angle_gamma   90.00
#
_symmetry.space_group_name_H-M   'P 1'
#
loop_
_entity.id
_entity.type
_entity.pdbx_description
1 polymer ?
#
loop_
_entity_poly.entity_id
_entity_poly.type
_entity_poly.pdbx_seq_one_letter_code
_entity_poly.pdbx_strand_id
1 'polypeptide(L)'
;MKFINKILLTCLIITIPFAKALSQSDTFIKINGTVIGDDHMPVKGAIISGPDSRVKPITTDENGNFSLDVKKNGLIAISGDGLLTKYVEATEHTEIITVQTDKSYEKVQTAFRSVNKRDLLGGISSLNVSDLLQKNHFTYSLADMEAFIPGFNGNSNWGMGNYLFMIDGVPREVGNVVPTEIDQIVFLKGANAVALYGSRAARGVVNIITKRGVAGKNRFDLRVNSGLHTPKELPRYLGSAEYMTLYNEARRNDGLSNLYSEMDIYNHASGINKYRYPNVDFYSSEYLKSSFGRYDATAEISGGNEGVKYYTNLGYENSSSLLNFGEAKNNNTSDRFNFRGNIDVVLNDYIKFNADATAIFFTGRGVNANFWNSATNIRPNRFAPLIPIDLIEPEDEGSQVYVQNSNNIIDGKYLLGGTQLDQTNPLATIYSGGSNQYANRQFQFNTGIQADLRKVLTGLTFKSNFAVDYATEYSLSYNHTYATYAPTWNNYSGTDLISTLTVYNQDSRSGTQNVSGNRYRQTIALNGQLNYDKTFNNAHNVSAIFLVNGFQQSESAVYHRTSNANLGFLTSYNYKQKYYADFTAAYVHSAKLPEKNRQALSPSIALGWRISEESFLKNSDKINDLKLTATASILNTDLDINNYYLYQGVYTGAGSWYGWKDGTGIQATESRRGDNPNMTFPRREEITFGFEGTFFKKRLNLNGNFFINKMSGNITQAAVLFPSYFTTFFPVSSFIPFVNYNDDKRIGFDFGSSINKQIGKTLLTVGLNTTYYKTTASRRAELFEDTYQNRQGKPLDAIWGLESMGMFQSQEEISGAPTQTFGQVKPGDIRYKDQNGDGIIDTRDEVYLGRGGWFGAPFTMGINVTAQWKKLTFFAIGVGRFGGNAMRNNSYFWVDGEDKYTEVVRGRWTEETKATATYPRLTTLVSDNNFRSSDFWIYQTNRFDLAKVQISYNLNSMLSDKSFVRELGVYVNCFNLLTGSRNREILEMNIGSAPQTRLVNVGIKALF
;
A
#
# COMPACT_ATOMS: atom_id res chain seq x y z
N MET A 1 -9.00 16.85 -22.52
CA MET A 1 -7.82 17.67 -22.85
C MET A 1 -8.08 19.19 -22.85
N LYS A 2 -9.16 19.73 -23.43
CA LYS A 2 -9.41 21.20 -23.45
C LYS A 2 -9.75 21.84 -22.08
N PHE A 3 -10.25 21.07 -21.12
CA PHE A 3 -10.60 21.56 -19.78
C PHE A 3 -9.39 21.57 -18.83
N ILE A 4 -8.50 20.61 -18.96
CA ILE A 4 -7.26 20.48 -18.17
C ILE A 4 -6.25 21.58 -18.56
N ASN A 5 -6.17 21.93 -19.86
CA ASN A 5 -5.35 23.06 -20.32
C ASN A 5 -5.82 24.41 -19.79
N LYS A 6 -7.12 24.59 -19.53
CA LYS A 6 -7.64 25.81 -18.90
C LYS A 6 -7.30 25.90 -17.42
N ILE A 7 -7.30 24.80 -16.67
CA ILE A 7 -6.93 24.79 -15.25
C ILE A 7 -5.42 24.96 -15.08
N LEU A 8 -4.60 24.33 -15.91
CA LEU A 8 -3.14 24.51 -15.90
C LEU A 8 -2.73 25.94 -16.32
N LEU A 9 -3.42 26.53 -17.27
CA LEU A 9 -3.16 27.93 -17.70
C LEU A 9 -3.59 28.93 -16.61
N THR A 10 -4.67 28.64 -15.89
CA THR A 10 -5.13 29.48 -14.77
C THR A 10 -4.18 29.38 -13.56
N CYS A 11 -3.63 28.21 -13.30
CA CYS A 11 -2.60 28.04 -12.26
C CYS A 11 -1.24 28.65 -12.66
N LEU A 12 -0.88 28.67 -13.95
CA LEU A 12 0.38 29.26 -14.43
C LEU A 12 0.32 30.81 -14.53
N ILE A 13 -0.86 31.38 -14.75
CA ILE A 13 -1.05 32.84 -14.85
C ILE A 13 -1.03 33.55 -13.47
N ILE A 14 -1.16 32.79 -12.37
CA ILE A 14 -1.05 33.35 -11.00
C ILE A 14 0.41 33.49 -10.55
N THR A 15 1.39 32.99 -11.29
CA THR A 15 2.80 32.94 -10.88
C THR A 15 3.73 34.02 -11.43
N ILE A 16 3.24 34.99 -12.21
CA ILE A 16 4.06 36.14 -12.64
C ILE A 16 3.17 37.40 -12.65
N PRO A 17 3.26 38.30 -11.67
CA PRO A 17 4.30 39.31 -11.60
C PRO A 17 4.69 39.70 -10.17
N PHE A 18 5.96 39.87 -9.84
CA PHE A 18 6.40 40.84 -8.84
C PHE A 18 7.92 40.98 -8.81
N ALA A 19 8.44 41.67 -9.82
CA ALA A 19 9.75 42.28 -9.70
C ALA A 19 9.53 43.80 -9.81
N LYS A 20 9.25 44.45 -8.68
CA LYS A 20 9.54 45.88 -8.49
C LYS A 20 10.18 46.03 -7.12
N ALA A 21 11.48 46.25 -7.12
CA ALA A 21 12.20 46.75 -5.99
C ALA A 21 11.71 48.18 -5.67
N LEU A 22 11.07 48.33 -4.51
CA LEU A 22 10.86 49.60 -3.91
C LEU A 22 11.94 49.82 -2.86
N SER A 23 12.76 50.81 -3.03
CA SER A 23 13.67 51.34 -2.02
C SER A 23 12.86 51.70 -0.76
N GLN A 24 13.01 50.90 0.30
CA GLN A 24 12.46 51.19 1.63
C GLN A 24 13.51 51.90 2.46
N SER A 25 13.12 53.01 3.11
CA SER A 25 13.91 53.69 4.12
C SER A 25 14.34 52.75 5.26
N ASP A 26 15.57 52.85 5.70
CA ASP A 26 16.16 52.06 6.81
C ASP A 26 15.60 52.49 8.18
N THR A 27 14.33 52.16 8.44
CA THR A 27 13.70 52.40 9.75
C THR A 27 13.99 51.19 10.66
N PHE A 28 14.71 51.41 11.75
CA PHE A 28 14.87 50.40 12.79
C PHE A 28 13.68 50.45 13.74
N ILE A 29 13.24 49.31 14.17
CA ILE A 29 12.19 49.11 15.18
C ILE A 29 12.72 48.21 16.30
N LYS A 30 12.25 48.45 17.52
CA LYS A 30 12.48 47.56 18.64
C LYS A 30 11.37 46.50 18.66
N ILE A 31 11.75 45.26 18.48
CA ILE A 31 10.83 44.13 18.60
C ILE A 31 11.02 43.40 19.94
N ASN A 32 9.92 43.12 20.59
CA ASN A 32 9.86 42.25 21.74
C ASN A 32 9.11 40.97 21.35
N GLY A 33 9.54 39.79 21.80
CA GLY A 33 8.87 38.54 21.50
C GLY A 33 9.20 37.48 22.54
N THR A 34 8.43 36.41 22.51
CA THR A 34 8.63 35.21 23.33
C THR A 34 8.86 34.01 22.44
N VAL A 35 9.96 33.29 22.62
CA VAL A 35 10.25 32.05 21.91
C VAL A 35 9.75 30.88 22.75
N ILE A 36 8.88 30.07 22.17
CA ILE A 36 8.40 28.83 22.76
C ILE A 36 8.77 27.65 21.86
N GLY A 37 8.97 26.47 22.45
CA GLY A 37 9.15 25.22 21.71
C GLY A 37 7.84 24.73 21.07
N ASP A 38 7.95 23.70 20.26
CA ASP A 38 6.82 22.91 19.74
C ASP A 38 6.02 22.22 20.85
N ASP A 39 6.61 22.04 22.03
CA ASP A 39 5.98 21.61 23.28
C ASP A 39 5.25 22.75 24.04
N HIS A 40 5.23 23.97 23.48
CA HIS A 40 4.68 25.20 24.09
C HIS A 40 5.40 25.68 25.37
N MET A 41 6.60 25.14 25.68
CA MET A 41 7.40 25.59 26.80
C MET A 41 8.35 26.73 26.38
N PRO A 42 8.64 27.70 27.25
CA PRO A 42 9.61 28.76 26.97
C PRO A 42 10.99 28.19 26.62
N VAL A 43 11.61 28.74 25.59
CA VAL A 43 12.95 28.33 25.16
C VAL A 43 13.98 29.34 25.72
N LYS A 44 14.71 28.92 26.75
CA LYS A 44 15.85 29.66 27.31
C LYS A 44 17.08 29.53 26.41
N GLY A 45 17.79 30.62 26.17
CA GLY A 45 19.09 30.62 25.48
C GLY A 45 18.99 30.52 23.94
N ALA A 46 17.80 30.66 23.36
CA ALA A 46 17.67 30.77 21.91
C ALA A 46 18.35 32.04 21.39
N ILE A 47 19.17 31.90 20.37
CA ILE A 47 19.94 32.98 19.75
C ILE A 47 19.08 33.70 18.71
N ILE A 48 18.83 34.99 18.91
CA ILE A 48 18.09 35.83 17.97
C ILE A 48 19.09 36.71 17.23
N SER A 49 19.13 36.59 15.90
CA SER A 49 20.04 37.38 15.05
C SER A 49 19.28 38.12 13.98
N GLY A 50 19.61 39.39 13.75
CA GLY A 50 19.06 40.19 12.64
C GLY A 50 19.83 39.95 11.32
N PRO A 51 19.28 40.43 10.18
CA PRO A 51 19.93 40.34 8.87
C PRO A 51 21.20 41.24 8.75
N ASP A 52 21.31 42.22 9.58
CA ASP A 52 22.44 43.17 9.58
C ASP A 52 23.51 42.70 10.54
N SER A 53 24.74 42.48 10.06
CA SER A 53 25.92 42.08 10.87
C SER A 53 26.31 43.03 11.95
N ARG A 54 25.81 44.28 11.90
CA ARG A 54 26.05 45.33 12.93
C ARG A 54 25.18 45.14 14.18
N VAL A 55 24.10 44.38 14.08
CA VAL A 55 23.23 44.05 15.21
C VAL A 55 23.79 42.77 15.91
N LYS A 56 24.25 42.92 17.15
CA LYS A 56 24.76 41.76 17.92
C LYS A 56 23.62 40.78 18.20
N PRO A 57 23.82 39.45 17.97
CA PRO A 57 22.88 38.45 18.40
C PRO A 57 22.62 38.55 19.90
N ILE A 58 21.38 38.35 20.32
CA ILE A 58 20.95 38.25 21.72
C ILE A 58 20.43 36.87 22.04
N THR A 59 20.29 36.54 23.31
CA THR A 59 19.70 35.27 23.76
C THR A 59 18.38 35.49 24.51
N THR A 60 17.47 34.59 24.43
CA THR A 60 16.22 34.58 25.22
C THR A 60 16.52 34.32 26.70
N ASP A 61 15.69 34.92 27.56
CA ASP A 61 15.71 34.73 29.02
C ASP A 61 15.09 33.38 29.46
N GLU A 62 14.93 33.18 30.78
CA GLU A 62 14.32 31.94 31.34
C GLU A 62 12.86 31.74 30.94
N ASN A 63 12.16 32.81 30.60
CA ASN A 63 10.77 32.78 30.14
C ASN A 63 10.66 32.82 28.59
N GLY A 64 11.82 32.67 27.90
CA GLY A 64 11.85 32.69 26.44
C GLY A 64 11.75 34.08 25.84
N ASN A 65 11.75 35.16 26.61
CA ASN A 65 11.56 36.51 26.13
C ASN A 65 12.87 37.08 25.54
N PHE A 66 12.71 37.93 24.53
CA PHE A 66 13.80 38.69 23.94
C PHE A 66 13.37 40.09 23.53
N SER A 67 14.34 40.99 23.38
CA SER A 67 14.14 42.36 22.85
C SER A 67 15.32 42.72 21.96
N LEU A 68 15.04 43.06 20.68
CA LEU A 68 16.05 43.27 19.65
C LEU A 68 15.68 44.46 18.76
N ASP A 69 16.65 45.37 18.50
CA ASP A 69 16.49 46.44 17.52
C ASP A 69 16.86 45.93 16.15
N VAL A 70 15.91 45.95 15.22
CA VAL A 70 16.10 45.45 13.84
C VAL A 70 15.46 46.34 12.81
N LYS A 71 15.88 46.19 11.56
CA LYS A 71 15.24 46.86 10.42
C LYS A 71 13.80 46.41 10.27
N LYS A 72 12.85 47.33 10.17
CA LYS A 72 11.43 47.06 9.96
C LYS A 72 11.22 46.13 8.73
N ASN A 73 10.43 45.10 8.88
CA ASN A 73 10.21 44.01 7.89
C ASN A 73 11.50 43.21 7.51
N GLY A 74 12.59 43.34 8.29
CA GLY A 74 13.76 42.47 8.17
C GLY A 74 13.46 41.08 8.70
N LEU A 75 14.14 40.06 8.17
CA LEU A 75 14.03 38.70 8.69
C LEU A 75 14.95 38.49 9.86
N ILE A 76 14.43 38.16 11.03
CA ILE A 76 15.24 37.71 12.17
C ILE A 76 15.37 36.17 12.13
N ALA A 77 16.53 35.66 12.45
CA ALA A 77 16.78 34.24 12.61
C ALA A 77 16.82 33.89 14.09
N ILE A 78 16.01 32.90 14.47
CA ILE A 78 15.99 32.29 15.79
C ILE A 78 16.66 30.93 15.69
N SER A 79 17.76 30.73 16.43
CA SER A 79 18.57 29.50 16.41
C SER A 79 19.02 29.14 17.81
N GLY A 80 19.58 27.97 17.98
CA GLY A 80 20.12 27.52 19.27
C GLY A 80 20.48 26.07 19.24
N ASP A 81 21.12 25.60 20.32
CA ASP A 81 21.39 24.16 20.48
C ASP A 81 20.06 23.39 20.63
N GLY A 82 19.88 22.38 19.84
CA GLY A 82 18.64 21.59 19.83
C GLY A 82 17.45 22.29 19.16
N LEU A 83 17.64 23.40 18.43
CA LEU A 83 16.58 24.12 17.72
C LEU A 83 16.81 24.11 16.21
N LEU A 84 15.73 23.96 15.44
CA LEU A 84 15.74 24.29 14.02
C LEU A 84 15.69 25.82 13.85
N THR A 85 16.62 26.37 13.06
CA THR A 85 16.63 27.79 12.76
C THR A 85 15.33 28.24 12.11
N LYS A 86 14.59 29.14 12.75
CA LYS A 86 13.36 29.75 12.21
C LYS A 86 13.63 31.19 11.81
N TYR A 87 13.08 31.59 10.67
CA TYR A 87 13.13 32.96 10.18
C TYR A 87 11.73 33.59 10.33
N VAL A 88 11.69 34.80 10.96
CA VAL A 88 10.46 35.51 11.23
C VAL A 88 10.63 36.96 10.74
N GLU A 89 9.59 37.53 10.15
CA GLU A 89 9.60 38.97 9.73
C GLU A 89 9.42 39.86 10.97
N ALA A 90 10.28 40.83 11.12
CA ALA A 90 10.25 41.79 12.25
C ALA A 90 9.08 42.78 12.11
N THR A 91 8.06 42.61 12.97
CA THR A 91 6.89 43.51 13.05
C THR A 91 6.88 44.24 14.41
N GLU A 92 6.11 45.35 14.51
CA GLU A 92 6.08 46.19 15.74
C GLU A 92 5.32 45.51 16.92
N HIS A 93 4.68 44.36 16.71
CA HIS A 93 3.89 43.69 17.74
C HIS A 93 4.69 42.56 18.42
N THR A 94 4.47 42.37 19.72
CA THR A 94 4.99 41.23 20.48
C THR A 94 4.39 39.93 19.95
N GLU A 95 5.24 39.07 19.40
CA GLU A 95 4.82 37.80 18.84
C GLU A 95 5.33 36.64 19.68
N ILE A 96 4.45 35.64 19.88
CA ILE A 96 4.88 34.34 20.36
C ILE A 96 5.44 33.58 19.17
N ILE A 97 6.73 33.28 19.19
CA ILE A 97 7.41 32.60 18.11
C ILE A 97 7.64 31.15 18.50
N THR A 98 6.88 30.23 17.92
CA THR A 98 7.10 28.80 18.12
C THR A 98 8.28 28.33 17.27
N VAL A 99 9.30 27.76 17.88
CA VAL A 99 10.46 27.14 17.22
C VAL A 99 10.34 25.60 17.33
N GLN A 100 10.84 24.90 16.34
CA GLN A 100 10.91 23.45 16.35
C GLN A 100 12.27 23.01 16.91
N THR A 101 12.24 21.88 17.62
CA THR A 101 13.47 21.22 18.06
C THR A 101 14.30 20.76 16.88
N ASP A 102 15.63 20.78 17.05
CA ASP A 102 16.52 20.19 16.05
C ASP A 102 16.20 18.71 15.92
N LYS A 103 15.83 18.29 14.71
CA LYS A 103 15.42 16.92 14.40
C LYS A 103 16.47 15.86 14.79
N SER A 104 17.72 16.25 14.99
CA SER A 104 18.76 15.36 15.49
C SER A 104 18.60 14.99 16.97
N TYR A 105 17.94 15.84 17.76
CA TYR A 105 17.62 15.60 19.18
C TYR A 105 16.22 15.00 19.40
N GLU A 106 15.43 14.84 18.33
CA GLU A 106 14.13 14.19 18.40
C GLU A 106 14.26 12.78 18.98
N LYS A 107 13.35 12.42 19.90
CA LYS A 107 13.27 11.07 20.44
C LYS A 107 12.63 10.13 19.44
N VAL A 108 13.32 9.06 19.12
CA VAL A 108 12.83 7.99 18.22
C VAL A 108 12.54 6.75 19.05
N GLN A 109 11.32 6.25 18.92
CA GLN A 109 10.86 5.03 19.60
C GLN A 109 11.30 3.80 18.78
N THR A 110 12.46 3.28 19.06
CA THR A 110 12.95 2.02 18.47
C THR A 110 12.37 0.83 19.21
N ALA A 111 12.88 -0.37 18.93
CA ALA A 111 12.48 -1.57 19.66
C ALA A 111 12.64 -1.41 21.17
N PHE A 112 11.53 -1.21 21.88
CA PHE A 112 11.43 -1.17 23.34
C PHE A 112 12.22 -0.03 24.05
N ARG A 113 12.81 0.92 23.30
CA ARG A 113 13.52 2.07 23.87
C ARG A 113 13.28 3.36 23.10
N SER A 114 13.44 4.48 23.81
CA SER A 114 13.45 5.83 23.23
C SER A 114 14.88 6.35 23.16
N VAL A 115 15.35 6.70 21.97
CA VAL A 115 16.74 7.15 21.72
C VAL A 115 16.72 8.45 20.94
N ASN A 116 17.68 9.36 21.22
CA ASN A 116 17.83 10.52 20.34
C ASN A 116 18.18 10.08 18.92
N LYS A 117 17.61 10.71 17.92
CA LYS A 117 17.85 10.38 16.51
C LYS A 117 19.34 10.38 16.18
N ARG A 118 20.08 11.35 16.69
CA ARG A 118 21.53 11.47 16.52
C ARG A 118 22.32 10.26 17.05
N ASP A 119 21.78 9.52 18.02
CA ASP A 119 22.47 8.39 18.68
C ASP A 119 22.05 7.03 18.11
N LEU A 120 21.17 7.00 17.09
CA LEU A 120 20.74 5.77 16.42
C LEU A 120 21.89 5.14 15.62
N LEU A 121 21.96 3.81 15.62
CA LEU A 121 22.92 3.02 14.83
C LEU A 121 22.20 2.08 13.86
N GLY A 122 22.72 2.00 12.63
CA GLY A 122 22.21 1.09 11.60
C GLY A 122 21.03 1.62 10.82
N GLY A 123 20.33 0.73 10.11
CA GLY A 123 19.27 1.05 9.16
C GLY A 123 17.94 1.45 9.79
N ILE A 124 17.88 2.58 10.48
CA ILE A 124 16.68 3.12 11.12
C ILE A 124 16.33 4.47 10.48
N SER A 125 15.06 4.66 10.15
CA SER A 125 14.52 5.95 9.69
C SER A 125 13.25 6.29 10.45
N SER A 126 13.05 7.56 10.79
CA SER A 126 11.85 8.01 11.49
C SER A 126 11.19 9.18 10.77
N LEU A 127 9.88 9.25 10.85
CA LEU A 127 9.06 10.34 10.36
C LEU A 127 8.17 10.85 11.50
N ASN A 128 8.30 12.11 11.85
CA ASN A 128 7.38 12.80 12.74
C ASN A 128 6.12 13.15 11.94
N VAL A 129 5.02 12.48 12.24
CA VAL A 129 3.75 12.68 11.52
C VAL A 129 3.04 13.92 12.02
N SER A 130 3.19 14.28 13.30
CA SER A 130 2.65 15.52 13.85
C SER A 130 3.19 16.73 13.08
N ASP A 131 4.49 16.79 12.81
CA ASP A 131 5.12 17.83 11.97
C ASP A 131 4.65 17.78 10.52
N LEU A 132 4.55 16.57 9.97
CA LEU A 132 4.08 16.39 8.60
C LEU A 132 2.66 16.91 8.42
N LEU A 133 1.77 16.67 9.38
CA LEU A 133 0.37 17.10 9.36
C LEU A 133 0.18 18.63 9.47
N GLN A 134 1.23 19.42 9.79
CA GLN A 134 1.17 20.89 9.71
C GLN A 134 1.17 21.39 8.25
N LYS A 135 1.74 20.62 7.33
CA LYS A 135 1.90 20.99 5.92
C LYS A 135 1.25 19.98 4.96
N ASN A 136 0.91 18.80 5.42
CA ASN A 136 0.23 17.74 4.68
C ASN A 136 -1.02 17.33 5.45
N HIS A 137 -2.15 18.00 5.19
CA HIS A 137 -3.36 17.86 6.01
C HIS A 137 -4.17 16.58 5.76
N PHE A 138 -3.87 15.85 4.70
CA PHE A 138 -4.49 14.56 4.43
C PHE A 138 -3.41 13.58 3.95
N THR A 139 -3.05 12.64 4.77
CA THR A 139 -2.06 11.60 4.45
C THR A 139 -2.63 10.25 4.87
N TYR A 140 -2.67 9.32 3.95
CA TYR A 140 -2.91 7.93 4.29
C TYR A 140 -1.66 7.36 4.94
N SER A 141 -1.77 6.56 5.99
CA SER A 141 -0.68 6.26 6.93
C SER A 141 0.63 5.75 6.29
N LEU A 142 0.58 4.94 5.23
CA LEU A 142 1.77 4.45 4.53
C LEU A 142 1.81 4.79 3.03
N ALA A 143 0.83 5.53 2.52
CA ALA A 143 0.86 5.93 1.11
C ALA A 143 1.99 6.92 0.86
N ASP A 144 2.77 6.67 -0.20
CA ASP A 144 3.84 7.53 -0.70
C ASP A 144 4.93 7.88 0.33
N MET A 145 5.13 7.01 1.36
CA MET A 145 6.18 7.18 2.36
C MET A 145 7.59 7.10 1.76
N GLU A 146 7.75 6.58 0.56
CA GLU A 146 8.98 6.63 -0.23
C GLU A 146 9.48 8.06 -0.42
N ALA A 147 8.58 9.04 -0.43
CA ALA A 147 8.93 10.45 -0.51
C ALA A 147 9.64 10.98 0.75
N PHE A 148 9.57 10.27 1.88
CA PHE A 148 10.12 10.71 3.17
C PHE A 148 11.17 9.75 3.72
N ILE A 149 11.08 8.47 3.36
CA ILE A 149 11.85 7.39 3.98
C ILE A 149 12.72 6.69 2.92
N PRO A 150 14.05 6.85 2.97
CA PRO A 150 14.94 6.06 2.13
C PRO A 150 14.94 4.60 2.60
N GLY A 151 15.03 3.66 1.66
CA GLY A 151 15.01 2.22 1.96
C GLY A 151 13.63 1.60 2.05
N PHE A 152 12.55 2.38 1.92
CA PHE A 152 11.17 1.93 1.86
C PHE A 152 10.63 2.04 0.42
N ASN A 153 9.92 1.02 -0.04
CA ASN A 153 9.36 0.95 -1.40
C ASN A 153 7.89 0.47 -1.40
N GLY A 154 7.10 0.95 -0.45
CA GLY A 154 5.66 0.76 -0.31
C GLY A 154 5.26 -0.53 0.38
N ASN A 155 5.80 -1.67 -0.02
CA ASN A 155 5.49 -2.99 0.55
C ASN A 155 6.69 -3.72 1.14
N SER A 156 7.86 -3.09 1.17
CA SER A 156 9.11 -3.72 1.60
C SER A 156 10.12 -2.71 2.15
N ASN A 157 10.90 -3.15 3.10
CA ASN A 157 12.13 -2.49 3.53
C ASN A 157 13.31 -3.19 2.85
N TRP A 158 14.13 -2.45 2.08
CA TRP A 158 15.32 -2.98 1.39
C TRP A 158 15.05 -4.20 0.46
N GLY A 159 13.83 -4.29 -0.09
CA GLY A 159 13.45 -5.42 -0.94
C GLY A 159 13.35 -6.75 -0.20
N MET A 160 13.16 -6.75 1.13
CA MET A 160 13.07 -7.97 1.95
C MET A 160 11.69 -8.65 1.89
N GLY A 161 10.67 -7.97 1.33
CA GLY A 161 9.28 -8.43 1.33
C GLY A 161 8.47 -7.84 2.50
N ASN A 162 7.31 -8.42 2.78
CA ASN A 162 6.38 -7.91 3.78
C ASN A 162 7.03 -7.80 5.17
N TYR A 163 6.97 -6.61 5.75
CA TYR A 163 7.49 -6.27 7.07
C TYR A 163 6.47 -6.54 8.19
N LEU A 164 6.95 -6.60 9.42
CA LEU A 164 6.08 -6.64 10.60
C LEU A 164 5.55 -5.23 10.88
N PHE A 165 4.23 -5.10 10.99
CA PHE A 165 3.57 -3.85 11.30
C PHE A 165 3.19 -3.80 12.78
N MET A 166 3.57 -2.72 13.47
CA MET A 166 3.35 -2.54 14.89
C MET A 166 2.64 -1.21 15.16
N ILE A 167 1.68 -1.19 16.08
CA ILE A 167 1.08 0.03 16.63
C ILE A 167 1.23 -0.02 18.14
N ASP A 168 1.95 0.95 18.71
CA ASP A 168 2.25 1.05 20.14
C ASP A 168 2.84 -0.25 20.73
N GLY A 169 3.74 -0.89 19.96
CA GLY A 169 4.44 -2.12 20.37
C GLY A 169 3.66 -3.42 20.21
N VAL A 170 2.47 -3.39 19.61
CA VAL A 170 1.62 -4.57 19.37
C VAL A 170 1.50 -4.83 17.86
N PRO A 171 1.64 -6.08 17.37
CA PRO A 171 1.38 -6.43 15.98
C PRO A 171 -0.09 -6.18 15.62
N ARG A 172 -0.33 -5.21 14.74
CA ARG A 172 -1.66 -4.77 14.30
C ARG A 172 -1.65 -4.44 12.82
N GLU A 173 -2.80 -4.26 12.20
CA GLU A 173 -2.90 -3.84 10.81
C GLU A 173 -2.82 -2.32 10.66
N VAL A 174 -2.25 -1.84 9.54
CA VAL A 174 -2.12 -0.41 9.23
C VAL A 174 -3.47 0.31 9.18
N GLY A 175 -4.53 -0.39 8.74
CA GLY A 175 -5.89 0.13 8.71
C GLY A 175 -6.50 0.46 10.07
N ASN A 176 -5.83 0.08 11.17
CA ASN A 176 -6.33 0.28 12.54
C ASN A 176 -5.97 1.65 13.13
N VAL A 177 -5.34 2.52 12.37
CA VAL A 177 -4.95 3.85 12.80
C VAL A 177 -5.23 4.87 11.69
N VAL A 178 -5.70 6.05 12.05
CA VAL A 178 -5.82 7.18 11.12
C VAL A 178 -4.63 8.13 11.27
N PRO A 179 -4.24 8.86 10.20
CA PRO A 179 -3.05 9.71 10.25
C PRO A 179 -3.02 10.73 11.39
N THR A 180 -4.18 11.27 11.77
CA THR A 180 -4.31 12.24 12.86
C THR A 180 -3.98 11.66 14.24
N GLU A 181 -4.09 10.35 14.42
CA GLU A 181 -3.75 9.65 15.67
C GLU A 181 -2.24 9.40 15.82
N ILE A 182 -1.47 9.56 14.72
CA ILE A 182 -0.06 9.17 14.68
C ILE A 182 0.82 10.34 15.11
N ASP A 183 1.73 10.07 16.04
CA ASP A 183 2.83 10.96 16.39
C ASP A 183 4.07 10.69 15.54
N GLN A 184 4.49 9.43 15.47
CA GLN A 184 5.71 9.03 14.79
C GLN A 184 5.56 7.69 14.07
N ILE A 185 6.20 7.55 12.90
CA ILE A 185 6.40 6.27 12.22
C ILE A 185 7.91 5.98 12.16
N VAL A 186 8.32 4.81 12.63
CA VAL A 186 9.71 4.38 12.65
C VAL A 186 9.88 3.15 11.77
N PHE A 187 10.76 3.26 10.79
CA PHE A 187 11.11 2.19 9.86
C PHE A 187 12.42 1.54 10.30
N LEU A 188 12.31 0.35 10.87
CA LEU A 188 13.42 -0.47 11.32
C LEU A 188 13.77 -1.46 10.20
N LYS A 189 14.77 -1.11 9.39
CA LYS A 189 15.14 -1.84 8.16
C LYS A 189 16.25 -2.85 8.41
N GLY A 190 17.26 -2.43 9.19
CA GLY A 190 18.43 -3.22 9.54
C GLY A 190 18.14 -4.36 10.50
N ALA A 191 18.84 -5.46 10.36
CA ALA A 191 18.68 -6.63 11.22
C ALA A 191 19.01 -6.30 12.70
N ASN A 192 20.00 -5.43 12.94
CA ASN A 192 20.32 -4.93 14.27
C ASN A 192 19.15 -4.21 14.95
N ALA A 193 18.37 -3.47 14.16
CA ALA A 193 17.26 -2.65 14.66
C ALA A 193 16.04 -3.48 15.07
N VAL A 194 15.88 -4.68 14.51
CA VAL A 194 14.68 -5.50 14.69
C VAL A 194 14.88 -6.75 15.55
N ALA A 195 16.12 -7.05 15.96
CA ALA A 195 16.46 -8.28 16.67
C ALA A 195 15.57 -8.53 17.92
N LEU A 196 15.27 -7.49 18.70
CA LEU A 196 14.46 -7.60 19.92
C LEU A 196 12.99 -7.96 19.68
N TYR A 197 12.47 -7.81 18.43
CA TYR A 197 11.09 -8.22 18.10
C TYR A 197 10.97 -9.72 17.81
N GLY A 198 12.09 -10.48 17.81
CA GLY A 198 12.11 -11.91 17.63
C GLY A 198 12.02 -12.37 16.17
N SER A 199 11.65 -13.66 15.96
CA SER A 199 11.72 -14.35 14.67
C SER A 199 10.84 -13.73 13.57
N ARG A 200 9.74 -13.07 13.93
CA ARG A 200 8.79 -12.45 12.98
C ARG A 200 9.29 -11.16 12.35
N ALA A 201 10.29 -10.53 12.91
CA ALA A 201 10.79 -9.23 12.47
C ALA A 201 11.89 -9.29 11.40
N ALA A 202 12.24 -10.48 10.92
CA ALA A 202 13.39 -10.67 10.04
C ALA A 202 13.32 -9.90 8.71
N ARG A 203 12.15 -9.44 8.29
CA ARG A 203 11.97 -8.63 7.06
C ARG A 203 11.88 -7.14 7.32
N GLY A 204 12.13 -6.71 8.56
CA GLY A 204 11.98 -5.33 9.00
C GLY A 204 10.70 -5.09 9.79
N VAL A 205 10.63 -3.93 10.43
CA VAL A 205 9.47 -3.49 11.21
C VAL A 205 9.09 -2.07 10.81
N VAL A 206 7.80 -1.81 10.67
CA VAL A 206 7.24 -0.46 10.64
C VAL A 206 6.47 -0.25 11.93
N ASN A 207 6.99 0.60 12.80
CA ASN A 207 6.45 0.85 14.13
C ASN A 207 5.75 2.22 14.16
N ILE A 208 4.45 2.22 14.35
CA ILE A 208 3.62 3.43 14.55
C ILE A 208 3.50 3.70 16.03
N ILE A 209 3.78 4.93 16.41
CA ILE A 209 3.58 5.46 17.75
C ILE A 209 2.42 6.43 17.68
N THR A 210 1.42 6.23 18.52
CA THR A 210 0.25 7.10 18.56
C THR A 210 0.48 8.29 19.47
N LYS A 211 -0.25 9.37 19.24
CA LYS A 211 -0.19 10.61 20.03
C LYS A 211 -0.61 10.37 21.47
N ARG A 212 0.00 11.08 22.37
CA ARG A 212 -0.31 11.09 23.80
C ARG A 212 -0.62 12.50 24.29
N GLY A 213 -1.25 12.59 25.45
CA GLY A 213 -1.55 13.86 26.10
C GLY A 213 -0.27 14.60 26.52
N VAL A 214 -0.33 15.93 26.50
CA VAL A 214 0.73 16.81 26.97
C VAL A 214 0.17 17.64 28.13
N ALA A 215 0.98 17.85 29.19
CA ALA A 215 0.57 18.72 30.29
C ALA A 215 0.38 20.16 29.77
N GLY A 216 -0.73 20.78 30.11
CA GLY A 216 -1.06 22.13 29.67
C GLY A 216 -2.57 22.34 29.48
N LYS A 217 -2.93 23.49 28.87
CA LYS A 217 -4.32 23.79 28.56
C LYS A 217 -4.89 22.81 27.55
N ASN A 218 -6.19 22.55 27.65
CA ASN A 218 -6.89 21.73 26.71
C ASN A 218 -6.78 22.30 25.29
N ARG A 219 -6.50 21.42 24.35
CA ARG A 219 -6.40 21.70 22.92
C ARG A 219 -7.43 20.87 22.18
N PHE A 220 -8.20 21.52 21.31
CA PHE A 220 -9.15 20.86 20.43
C PHE A 220 -8.83 21.22 18.97
N ASP A 221 -8.46 20.21 18.17
CA ASP A 221 -8.12 20.34 16.74
C ASP A 221 -9.20 19.64 15.92
N LEU A 222 -9.88 20.39 15.04
CA LEU A 222 -10.94 19.91 14.17
C LEU A 222 -10.49 20.01 12.72
N ARG A 223 -10.67 18.95 11.95
CA ARG A 223 -10.45 18.91 10.50
C ARG A 223 -11.66 18.33 9.82
N VAL A 224 -12.09 18.98 8.73
CA VAL A 224 -13.21 18.52 7.90
C VAL A 224 -12.78 18.59 6.45
N ASN A 225 -13.06 17.53 5.72
CA ASN A 225 -12.71 17.38 4.32
C ASN A 225 -13.94 16.98 3.49
N SER A 226 -14.01 17.55 2.29
CA SER A 226 -14.97 17.16 1.26
C SER A 226 -14.25 17.01 -0.07
N GLY A 227 -14.35 15.84 -0.67
CA GLY A 227 -13.61 15.50 -1.89
C GLY A 227 -14.45 14.78 -2.93
N LEU A 228 -13.97 14.88 -4.18
CA LEU A 228 -14.53 14.20 -5.33
C LEU A 228 -13.48 13.30 -5.97
N HIS A 229 -13.83 12.04 -6.13
CA HIS A 229 -13.06 11.05 -6.88
C HIS A 229 -13.51 11.05 -8.34
N THR A 230 -12.55 11.13 -9.26
CA THR A 230 -12.78 10.98 -10.72
C THR A 230 -11.94 9.83 -11.26
N PRO A 231 -12.48 8.96 -12.14
CA PRO A 231 -11.72 7.88 -12.75
C PRO A 231 -10.48 8.40 -13.49
N LYS A 232 -9.39 7.62 -13.48
CA LYS A 232 -8.17 7.91 -14.25
C LYS A 232 -8.28 7.42 -15.67
N GLU A 233 -8.52 6.12 -15.83
CA GLU A 233 -8.66 5.44 -17.12
C GLU A 233 -9.69 4.32 -16.97
N LEU A 234 -10.56 4.19 -17.96
CA LEU A 234 -11.55 3.11 -18.06
C LEU A 234 -11.17 2.19 -19.22
N PRO A 235 -11.37 0.87 -19.11
CA PRO A 235 -11.13 -0.05 -20.20
C PRO A 235 -12.11 0.22 -21.35
N ARG A 236 -11.64 0.04 -22.58
CA ARG A 236 -12.42 0.28 -23.80
C ARG A 236 -12.71 -1.04 -24.49
N TYR A 237 -13.98 -1.32 -24.65
CA TYR A 237 -14.49 -2.50 -25.32
C TYR A 237 -15.14 -2.13 -26.64
N LEU A 238 -15.21 -3.11 -27.55
CA LEU A 238 -15.87 -2.92 -28.85
C LEU A 238 -17.37 -2.89 -28.68
N GLY A 239 -18.04 -2.12 -29.53
CA GLY A 239 -19.48 -2.14 -29.66
C GLY A 239 -19.97 -3.41 -30.37
N SER A 240 -21.31 -3.66 -30.33
CA SER A 240 -21.92 -4.89 -30.79
C SER A 240 -21.61 -5.21 -32.26
N ALA A 241 -21.78 -4.25 -33.17
CA ALA A 241 -21.53 -4.47 -34.60
C ALA A 241 -20.06 -4.83 -34.90
N GLU A 242 -19.12 -4.12 -34.30
CA GLU A 242 -17.67 -4.38 -34.45
C GLU A 242 -17.33 -5.75 -33.85
N TYR A 243 -17.82 -6.03 -32.63
CA TYR A 243 -17.68 -7.36 -32.01
C TYR A 243 -18.15 -8.47 -32.93
N MET A 244 -19.38 -8.37 -33.45
CA MET A 244 -19.99 -9.39 -34.30
C MET A 244 -19.22 -9.59 -35.60
N THR A 245 -18.75 -8.51 -36.22
CA THR A 245 -17.91 -8.54 -37.42
C THR A 245 -16.60 -9.28 -37.18
N LEU A 246 -15.91 -8.95 -36.07
CA LEU A 246 -14.63 -9.57 -35.74
C LEU A 246 -14.79 -11.00 -35.22
N TYR A 247 -15.89 -11.31 -34.55
CA TYR A 247 -16.21 -12.67 -34.18
C TYR A 247 -16.47 -13.57 -35.41
N ASN A 248 -17.18 -13.04 -36.42
CA ASN A 248 -17.32 -13.73 -37.70
C ASN A 248 -15.95 -13.93 -38.39
N GLU A 249 -15.00 -12.97 -38.27
CA GLU A 249 -13.64 -13.13 -38.76
C GLU A 249 -12.91 -14.25 -38.01
N ALA A 250 -12.99 -14.29 -36.69
CA ALA A 250 -12.43 -15.37 -35.89
C ALA A 250 -12.95 -16.74 -36.29
N ARG A 251 -14.27 -16.86 -36.56
CA ARG A 251 -14.89 -18.09 -37.08
C ARG A 251 -14.33 -18.49 -38.42
N ARG A 252 -14.21 -17.55 -39.37
CA ARG A 252 -13.60 -17.84 -40.68
C ARG A 252 -12.15 -18.28 -40.55
N ASN A 253 -11.37 -17.69 -39.68
CA ASN A 253 -9.99 -18.10 -39.38
C ASN A 253 -9.90 -19.55 -38.88
N ASP A 254 -10.95 -20.01 -38.20
CA ASP A 254 -11.05 -21.38 -37.68
C ASP A 254 -11.76 -22.35 -38.69
N GLY A 255 -12.16 -21.85 -39.86
CA GLY A 255 -12.85 -22.64 -40.90
C GLY A 255 -14.35 -22.85 -40.63
N LEU A 256 -14.92 -22.00 -39.76
CA LEU A 256 -16.35 -22.05 -39.40
C LEU A 256 -17.16 -21.01 -40.21
N SER A 257 -18.44 -21.27 -40.42
CA SER A 257 -19.37 -20.31 -41.03
C SER A 257 -19.59 -19.10 -40.11
N ASN A 258 -19.96 -17.96 -40.68
CA ASN A 258 -20.38 -16.79 -39.95
C ASN A 258 -21.56 -17.13 -39.02
N LEU A 259 -21.49 -16.63 -37.76
CA LEU A 259 -22.58 -16.75 -36.79
C LEU A 259 -23.60 -15.63 -36.96
N TYR A 260 -23.14 -14.42 -37.23
CA TYR A 260 -23.97 -13.24 -37.36
C TYR A 260 -24.18 -12.89 -38.84
N SER A 261 -25.42 -12.61 -39.24
CA SER A 261 -25.73 -12.15 -40.60
C SER A 261 -25.30 -10.67 -40.76
N GLU A 262 -25.08 -10.23 -41.99
CA GLU A 262 -24.79 -8.83 -42.30
C GLU A 262 -25.93 -7.90 -41.86
N MET A 263 -27.17 -8.35 -41.98
CA MET A 263 -28.35 -7.62 -41.56
C MET A 263 -28.37 -7.44 -40.02
N ASP A 264 -28.04 -8.48 -39.26
CA ASP A 264 -27.95 -8.39 -37.81
C ASP A 264 -26.85 -7.39 -37.39
N ILE A 265 -25.68 -7.46 -38.04
CA ILE A 265 -24.58 -6.52 -37.80
C ILE A 265 -25.03 -5.09 -38.11
N TYR A 266 -25.69 -4.87 -39.24
CA TYR A 266 -26.23 -3.58 -39.63
C TYR A 266 -27.27 -3.05 -38.64
N ASN A 267 -28.17 -3.89 -38.18
CA ASN A 267 -29.22 -3.52 -37.22
C ASN A 267 -28.60 -3.08 -35.87
N HIS A 268 -27.58 -3.79 -35.39
CA HIS A 268 -26.81 -3.39 -34.20
C HIS A 268 -26.02 -2.09 -34.40
N ALA A 269 -25.46 -1.88 -35.60
CA ALA A 269 -24.73 -0.66 -35.93
C ALA A 269 -25.64 0.57 -36.03
N SER A 270 -26.84 0.39 -36.66
CA SER A 270 -27.79 1.47 -36.89
C SER A 270 -28.48 1.98 -35.61
N GLY A 271 -28.53 1.11 -34.56
CA GLY A 271 -29.26 1.42 -33.33
C GLY A 271 -30.79 1.58 -33.53
N ILE A 272 -31.36 1.00 -34.60
CA ILE A 272 -32.80 1.11 -35.00
C ILE A 272 -33.75 0.74 -33.85
N ASN A 273 -33.36 -0.27 -33.07
CA ASN A 273 -34.04 -0.66 -31.83
C ASN A 273 -32.99 -1.22 -30.84
N LYS A 274 -32.60 -0.44 -29.87
CA LYS A 274 -31.58 -0.81 -28.89
C LYS A 274 -31.99 -1.96 -27.95
N TYR A 275 -33.25 -2.29 -27.90
CA TYR A 275 -33.74 -3.38 -27.05
C TYR A 275 -33.78 -4.70 -27.82
N ARG A 276 -34.04 -4.66 -29.13
CA ARG A 276 -33.96 -5.81 -30.02
C ARG A 276 -32.53 -6.10 -30.46
N TYR A 277 -31.75 -5.05 -30.71
CA TYR A 277 -30.36 -5.09 -31.18
C TYR A 277 -29.46 -4.36 -30.17
N PRO A 278 -29.22 -4.98 -29.01
CA PRO A 278 -28.50 -4.31 -27.89
C PRO A 278 -27.05 -4.00 -28.25
N ASN A 279 -26.60 -2.83 -27.81
CA ASN A 279 -25.21 -2.39 -27.87
C ASN A 279 -24.85 -1.78 -26.51
N VAL A 280 -24.59 -2.64 -25.55
CA VAL A 280 -24.43 -2.23 -24.13
C VAL A 280 -23.00 -1.86 -23.84
N ASP A 281 -22.75 -0.58 -23.53
CA ASP A 281 -21.48 -0.10 -23.01
C ASP A 281 -21.57 0.08 -21.48
N PHE A 282 -21.02 -0.88 -20.74
CA PHE A 282 -21.01 -0.88 -19.27
C PHE A 282 -20.18 0.22 -18.64
N TYR A 283 -19.32 0.88 -19.41
CA TYR A 283 -18.48 1.99 -18.94
C TYR A 283 -19.06 3.36 -19.33
N SER A 284 -20.25 3.39 -19.90
CA SER A 284 -20.99 4.61 -20.27
C SER A 284 -21.58 5.34 -19.05
N SER A 285 -22.05 6.56 -19.27
CA SER A 285 -22.76 7.37 -18.27
C SER A 285 -24.11 6.79 -17.81
N GLU A 286 -24.66 5.80 -18.52
CA GLU A 286 -25.84 5.06 -18.12
C GLU A 286 -25.58 4.27 -16.83
N TYR A 287 -24.40 3.66 -16.71
CA TYR A 287 -24.02 2.81 -15.58
C TYR A 287 -23.07 3.49 -14.60
N LEU A 288 -22.33 4.50 -15.04
CA LEU A 288 -21.28 5.14 -14.23
C LEU A 288 -21.49 6.64 -14.07
N LYS A 289 -21.33 7.12 -12.86
CA LYS A 289 -21.17 8.55 -12.55
C LYS A 289 -19.82 9.04 -13.06
N SER A 290 -19.70 10.31 -13.42
CA SER A 290 -18.41 10.94 -13.74
C SER A 290 -17.50 11.12 -12.53
N SER A 291 -18.07 11.13 -11.32
CA SER A 291 -17.37 11.29 -10.05
C SER A 291 -18.22 10.78 -8.89
N PHE A 292 -17.57 10.54 -7.75
CA PHE A 292 -18.26 10.22 -6.49
C PHE A 292 -17.63 10.93 -5.31
N GLY A 293 -18.44 11.16 -4.27
CA GLY A 293 -18.06 11.92 -3.09
C GLY A 293 -17.34 11.11 -2.03
N ARG A 294 -16.45 11.80 -1.30
CA ARG A 294 -15.86 11.36 -0.04
C ARG A 294 -15.91 12.50 0.95
N TYR A 295 -16.29 12.20 2.18
CA TYR A 295 -16.34 13.14 3.29
C TYR A 295 -15.61 12.54 4.47
N ASP A 296 -14.78 13.32 5.15
CA ASP A 296 -14.18 12.89 6.40
C ASP A 296 -14.04 14.05 7.39
N ALA A 297 -14.16 13.72 8.67
CA ALA A 297 -13.95 14.64 9.76
C ALA A 297 -13.15 13.97 10.86
N THR A 298 -12.22 14.72 11.48
CA THR A 298 -11.48 14.28 12.66
C THR A 298 -11.47 15.36 13.72
N ALA A 299 -11.67 14.95 14.97
CA ALA A 299 -11.62 15.81 16.14
C ALA A 299 -10.63 15.24 17.15
N GLU A 300 -9.59 16.00 17.46
CA GLU A 300 -8.58 15.64 18.45
C GLU A 300 -8.73 16.49 19.71
N ILE A 301 -8.73 15.87 20.87
CA ILE A 301 -8.77 16.55 22.18
C ILE A 301 -7.56 16.07 22.96
N SER A 302 -6.75 16.99 23.46
CA SER A 302 -5.60 16.66 24.30
C SER A 302 -5.40 17.68 25.39
N GLY A 303 -4.82 17.24 26.52
CA GLY A 303 -4.54 18.12 27.64
C GLY A 303 -4.14 17.33 28.87
N GLY A 304 -4.18 18.01 30.03
CA GLY A 304 -3.89 17.40 31.30
C GLY A 304 -2.96 18.25 32.16
N ASN A 305 -2.46 17.65 33.23
CA ASN A 305 -1.49 18.22 34.15
C ASN A 305 -0.31 17.26 34.37
N GLU A 306 0.59 17.54 35.30
CA GLU A 306 1.73 16.66 35.57
C GLU A 306 1.33 15.28 36.09
N GLY A 307 0.16 15.16 36.74
CA GLY A 307 -0.36 13.90 37.26
C GLY A 307 -1.14 13.07 36.28
N VAL A 308 -1.93 13.71 35.39
CA VAL A 308 -2.78 13.01 34.40
C VAL A 308 -2.72 13.74 33.07
N LYS A 309 -2.42 13.00 32.00
CA LYS A 309 -2.42 13.48 30.63
C LYS A 309 -3.33 12.61 29.80
N TYR A 310 -4.08 13.22 28.87
CA TYR A 310 -4.99 12.50 28.01
C TYR A 310 -4.95 13.00 26.56
N TYR A 311 -5.20 12.07 25.64
CA TYR A 311 -5.39 12.32 24.22
C TYR A 311 -6.61 11.53 23.76
N THR A 312 -7.48 12.15 22.97
CA THR A 312 -8.63 11.49 22.37
C THR A 312 -8.75 11.92 20.91
N ASN A 313 -9.05 10.98 20.03
CA ASN A 313 -9.34 11.22 18.62
C ASN A 313 -10.68 10.57 18.26
N LEU A 314 -11.53 11.34 17.59
CA LEU A 314 -12.76 10.89 16.96
C LEU A 314 -12.61 11.09 15.45
N GLY A 315 -12.86 10.05 14.65
CA GLY A 315 -12.81 10.11 13.21
C GLY A 315 -14.07 9.53 12.58
N TYR A 316 -14.57 10.20 11.54
CA TYR A 316 -15.64 9.69 10.69
C TYR A 316 -15.23 9.84 9.22
N GLU A 317 -15.51 8.84 8.43
CA GLU A 317 -15.30 8.83 6.98
C GLU A 317 -16.51 8.19 6.29
N ASN A 318 -16.98 8.82 5.23
CA ASN A 318 -18.01 8.28 4.33
C ASN A 318 -17.51 8.36 2.88
N SER A 319 -17.74 7.32 2.11
CA SER A 319 -17.42 7.27 0.67
C SER A 319 -18.56 6.62 -0.09
N SER A 320 -18.95 7.20 -1.23
CA SER A 320 -19.91 6.62 -2.17
C SER A 320 -19.21 5.85 -3.30
N SER A 321 -19.93 5.47 -4.35
CA SER A 321 -19.38 4.72 -5.49
C SER A 321 -19.73 5.35 -6.84
N LEU A 322 -19.03 4.89 -7.89
CA LEU A 322 -19.24 5.30 -9.27
C LEU A 322 -20.52 4.76 -9.89
N LEU A 323 -21.14 3.69 -9.34
CA LEU A 323 -22.31 3.09 -9.95
C LEU A 323 -23.51 4.03 -9.93
N ASN A 324 -24.21 4.16 -11.06
CA ASN A 324 -25.27 5.16 -11.30
C ASN A 324 -26.65 4.55 -11.54
N PHE A 325 -26.85 3.26 -11.32
CA PHE A 325 -28.10 2.57 -11.65
C PHE A 325 -28.52 1.59 -10.54
N GLY A 326 -29.80 1.22 -10.56
CA GLY A 326 -30.41 0.27 -9.64
C GLY A 326 -30.18 0.64 -8.17
N GLU A 327 -30.16 -0.34 -7.31
CA GLU A 327 -29.89 -0.17 -5.88
C GLU A 327 -28.49 0.39 -5.61
N ALA A 328 -27.52 0.14 -6.50
CA ALA A 328 -26.15 0.63 -6.34
C ALA A 328 -26.03 2.14 -6.38
N LYS A 329 -26.96 2.84 -7.05
CA LYS A 329 -26.93 4.31 -7.17
C LYS A 329 -26.92 5.02 -5.82
N ASN A 330 -27.70 4.51 -4.87
CA ASN A 330 -27.93 5.12 -3.57
C ASN A 330 -27.33 4.32 -2.40
N ASN A 331 -27.26 2.99 -2.53
CA ASN A 331 -26.93 2.07 -1.44
C ASN A 331 -25.51 1.53 -1.50
N ASN A 332 -24.66 1.97 -2.44
CA ASN A 332 -23.28 1.53 -2.51
C ASN A 332 -22.35 2.55 -1.84
N THR A 333 -22.21 2.43 -0.53
CA THR A 333 -21.48 3.35 0.35
C THR A 333 -20.64 2.61 1.36
N SER A 334 -19.64 3.29 1.90
CA SER A 334 -18.90 2.82 3.07
C SER A 334 -18.79 3.90 4.13
N ASP A 335 -19.00 3.50 5.38
CA ASP A 335 -18.91 4.33 6.57
C ASP A 335 -17.84 3.78 7.50
N ARG A 336 -16.97 4.63 8.01
CA ARG A 336 -16.01 4.31 9.05
C ARG A 336 -16.10 5.30 10.18
N PHE A 337 -16.21 4.80 11.39
CA PHE A 337 -16.06 5.56 12.62
C PHE A 337 -14.91 4.98 13.42
N ASN A 338 -14.03 5.83 13.96
CA ASN A 338 -12.97 5.44 14.87
C ASN A 338 -12.93 6.34 16.09
N PHE A 339 -12.64 5.72 17.19
CA PHE A 339 -12.38 6.34 18.49
C PHE A 339 -11.04 5.84 19.00
N ARG A 340 -10.21 6.75 19.51
CA ARG A 340 -8.99 6.43 20.28
C ARG A 340 -8.97 7.30 21.53
N GLY A 341 -8.65 6.69 22.67
CA GLY A 341 -8.38 7.38 23.92
C GLY A 341 -7.09 6.85 24.54
N ASN A 342 -6.14 7.72 24.85
CA ASN A 342 -4.87 7.41 25.50
C ASN A 342 -4.76 8.23 26.79
N ILE A 343 -4.48 7.59 27.91
CA ILE A 343 -4.35 8.24 29.23
C ILE A 343 -3.02 7.82 29.86
N ASP A 344 -2.28 8.79 30.35
CA ASP A 344 -1.09 8.61 31.16
C ASP A 344 -1.32 9.16 32.56
N VAL A 345 -1.05 8.36 33.58
CA VAL A 345 -1.25 8.70 34.99
C VAL A 345 0.04 8.52 35.77
N VAL A 346 0.44 9.53 36.49
CA VAL A 346 1.52 9.46 37.48
C VAL A 346 0.90 9.13 38.83
N LEU A 347 0.99 7.86 39.25
CA LEU A 347 0.42 7.40 40.53
C LEU A 347 1.21 7.93 41.73
N ASN A 348 2.53 7.99 41.58
CA ASN A 348 3.46 8.59 42.57
C ASN A 348 4.84 8.79 41.90
N ASP A 349 5.84 9.26 42.65
CA ASP A 349 7.20 9.54 42.15
C ASP A 349 7.92 8.33 41.55
N TYR A 350 7.42 7.13 41.76
CA TYR A 350 8.04 5.87 41.31
C TYR A 350 7.21 5.12 40.27
N ILE A 351 5.91 5.33 40.24
CA ILE A 351 4.99 4.50 39.42
C ILE A 351 4.20 5.39 38.47
N LYS A 352 4.28 5.07 37.20
CA LYS A 352 3.46 5.62 36.12
C LYS A 352 2.64 4.50 35.50
N PHE A 353 1.42 4.84 35.12
CA PHE A 353 0.46 3.93 34.50
C PHE A 353 -0.04 4.56 33.20
N ASN A 354 -0.27 3.75 32.16
CA ASN A 354 -0.96 4.18 30.97
C ASN A 354 -2.06 3.19 30.57
N ALA A 355 -3.10 3.71 29.99
CA ALA A 355 -4.19 2.93 29.38
C ALA A 355 -4.59 3.55 28.05
N ASP A 356 -4.72 2.71 27.04
CA ASP A 356 -5.08 3.10 25.68
C ASP A 356 -6.24 2.23 25.21
N ALA A 357 -7.27 2.84 24.63
CA ALA A 357 -8.42 2.14 24.08
C ALA A 357 -8.72 2.65 22.68
N THR A 358 -9.01 1.73 21.76
CA THR A 358 -9.42 2.06 20.39
C THR A 358 -10.65 1.25 20.01
N ALA A 359 -11.62 1.89 19.39
CA ALA A 359 -12.76 1.24 18.78
C ALA A 359 -12.90 1.69 17.32
N ILE A 360 -13.05 0.73 16.42
CA ILE A 360 -13.22 0.98 14.98
C ILE A 360 -14.47 0.25 14.51
N PHE A 361 -15.35 0.99 13.85
CA PHE A 361 -16.57 0.48 13.24
C PHE A 361 -16.52 0.80 11.76
N PHE A 362 -16.47 -0.22 10.93
CA PHE A 362 -16.56 -0.10 9.50
C PHE A 362 -17.82 -0.80 9.02
N THR A 363 -18.60 -0.13 8.15
CA THR A 363 -19.76 -0.70 7.48
C THR A 363 -19.68 -0.36 6.01
N GLY A 364 -19.57 -1.39 5.17
CA GLY A 364 -19.72 -1.27 3.72
C GLY A 364 -21.11 -1.74 3.32
N ARG A 365 -21.82 -0.96 2.50
CA ARG A 365 -23.10 -1.35 1.91
C ARG A 365 -22.94 -1.46 0.40
N GLY A 366 -23.59 -2.40 -0.20
CA GLY A 366 -23.51 -2.62 -1.63
C GLY A 366 -24.61 -3.55 -2.14
N VAL A 367 -24.49 -3.89 -3.40
CA VAL A 367 -25.38 -4.82 -4.09
C VAL A 367 -24.78 -6.23 -4.13
N ASN A 368 -25.61 -7.24 -4.34
CA ASN A 368 -25.18 -8.65 -4.35
C ASN A 368 -24.49 -9.09 -5.65
N ALA A 369 -24.04 -8.14 -6.50
CA ALA A 369 -23.37 -8.44 -7.76
C ALA A 369 -22.02 -7.71 -7.87
N ASN A 370 -21.06 -8.37 -8.50
CA ASN A 370 -19.79 -7.75 -8.87
C ASN A 370 -19.89 -7.13 -10.27
N PHE A 371 -20.35 -5.87 -10.33
CA PHE A 371 -20.50 -5.13 -11.58
C PHE A 371 -19.19 -5.08 -12.39
N TRP A 372 -18.07 -4.80 -11.75
CA TRP A 372 -16.80 -4.57 -12.44
C TRP A 372 -16.30 -5.83 -13.17
N ASN A 373 -16.39 -6.98 -12.53
CA ASN A 373 -16.06 -8.25 -13.17
C ASN A 373 -17.04 -8.55 -14.32
N SER A 374 -18.30 -8.29 -14.13
CA SER A 374 -19.34 -8.52 -15.17
C SER A 374 -19.16 -7.61 -16.38
N ALA A 375 -18.79 -6.34 -16.12
CA ALA A 375 -18.51 -5.37 -17.18
C ALA A 375 -17.34 -5.78 -18.09
N THR A 376 -16.42 -6.60 -17.61
CA THR A 376 -15.30 -7.12 -18.44
C THR A 376 -15.65 -8.38 -19.24
N ASN A 377 -16.71 -9.11 -18.88
CA ASN A 377 -17.01 -10.42 -19.44
C ASN A 377 -18.28 -10.44 -20.33
N ILE A 378 -19.29 -9.61 -20.00
CA ILE A 378 -20.55 -9.63 -20.75
C ILE A 378 -20.38 -8.90 -22.08
N ARG A 379 -20.62 -9.61 -23.19
CA ARG A 379 -20.54 -9.07 -24.55
C ARG A 379 -21.60 -7.97 -24.77
N PRO A 380 -21.35 -6.96 -25.60
CA PRO A 380 -22.25 -5.82 -25.77
C PRO A 380 -23.59 -6.19 -26.44
N ASN A 381 -23.60 -7.26 -27.23
CA ASN A 381 -24.78 -7.78 -27.95
C ASN A 381 -25.49 -8.92 -27.22
N ARG A 382 -25.11 -9.24 -25.96
CA ARG A 382 -25.55 -10.45 -25.26
C ARG A 382 -27.05 -10.46 -24.98
N PHE A 383 -27.55 -9.38 -24.37
CA PHE A 383 -28.99 -9.15 -24.10
C PHE A 383 -29.21 -7.65 -23.78
N ALA A 384 -30.47 -7.21 -23.94
CA ALA A 384 -30.88 -5.89 -23.46
C ALA A 384 -31.16 -5.99 -21.95
N PRO A 385 -30.47 -5.15 -21.08
CA PRO A 385 -30.67 -5.22 -19.63
C PRO A 385 -32.06 -4.88 -19.15
N LEU A 386 -32.77 -4.05 -19.92
CA LEU A 386 -34.13 -3.59 -19.65
C LEU A 386 -34.99 -3.80 -20.86
N ILE A 387 -36.22 -4.23 -20.65
CA ILE A 387 -37.24 -4.49 -21.71
C ILE A 387 -38.37 -3.49 -21.53
N PRO A 388 -38.68 -2.63 -22.51
CA PRO A 388 -39.71 -1.62 -22.39
C PRO A 388 -41.10 -2.25 -22.45
N ILE A 389 -41.95 -1.87 -21.51
CA ILE A 389 -43.33 -2.39 -21.38
C ILE A 389 -44.22 -1.86 -22.50
N ASP A 390 -44.02 -0.64 -22.96
CA ASP A 390 -44.78 0.02 -23.99
C ASP A 390 -44.61 -0.56 -25.40
N LEU A 391 -43.61 -1.41 -25.59
CA LEU A 391 -43.41 -2.16 -26.83
C LEU A 391 -44.08 -3.56 -26.84
N ILE A 392 -44.73 -3.98 -25.74
CA ILE A 392 -45.48 -5.23 -25.68
C ILE A 392 -46.82 -5.05 -26.42
N GLU A 393 -47.10 -5.94 -27.32
CA GLU A 393 -48.40 -5.92 -28.05
C GLU A 393 -49.57 -5.94 -27.08
N PRO A 394 -50.56 -5.04 -27.23
CA PRO A 394 -51.73 -5.00 -26.34
C PRO A 394 -52.54 -6.29 -26.34
N GLU A 395 -52.51 -7.03 -27.45
CA GLU A 395 -53.24 -8.29 -27.66
C GLU A 395 -52.54 -9.49 -27.01
N ASP A 396 -51.30 -9.36 -26.56
CA ASP A 396 -50.61 -10.43 -25.86
C ASP A 396 -50.98 -10.44 -24.36
N GLU A 397 -52.16 -11.00 -24.08
CA GLU A 397 -52.71 -11.14 -22.73
C GLU A 397 -51.69 -11.84 -21.79
N GLY A 398 -50.93 -12.82 -22.30
CA GLY A 398 -49.94 -13.57 -21.50
C GLY A 398 -48.82 -12.69 -20.98
N SER A 399 -48.22 -11.88 -21.84
CA SER A 399 -47.17 -10.92 -21.43
C SER A 399 -47.70 -9.76 -20.56
N GLN A 400 -48.94 -9.31 -20.80
CA GLN A 400 -49.60 -8.32 -19.95
C GLN A 400 -49.76 -8.82 -18.50
N VAL A 401 -50.07 -10.09 -18.29
CA VAL A 401 -50.16 -10.73 -16.98
C VAL A 401 -48.79 -10.71 -16.27
N TYR A 402 -47.70 -10.93 -17.01
CA TYR A 402 -46.37 -10.82 -16.41
C TYR A 402 -46.05 -9.39 -15.94
N VAL A 403 -46.43 -8.38 -16.73
CA VAL A 403 -46.30 -6.98 -16.33
C VAL A 403 -47.09 -6.67 -15.06
N GLN A 404 -48.35 -7.10 -15.01
CA GLN A 404 -49.23 -6.87 -13.86
C GLN A 404 -48.73 -7.54 -12.56
N ASN A 405 -48.14 -8.72 -12.71
CA ASN A 405 -47.62 -9.51 -11.58
C ASN A 405 -46.17 -9.24 -11.21
N SER A 406 -45.44 -8.47 -12.02
CA SER A 406 -44.03 -8.17 -11.72
C SER A 406 -43.90 -7.22 -10.51
N ASN A 407 -43.05 -7.61 -9.57
CA ASN A 407 -42.65 -6.76 -8.45
C ASN A 407 -41.47 -5.84 -8.80
N ASN A 408 -40.85 -6.03 -9.97
CA ASN A 408 -39.62 -5.38 -10.36
C ASN A 408 -39.77 -4.60 -11.66
N ILE A 409 -40.71 -3.66 -11.69
CA ILE A 409 -40.85 -2.71 -12.79
C ILE A 409 -39.91 -1.52 -12.54
N ILE A 410 -38.89 -1.42 -13.36
CA ILE A 410 -37.86 -0.40 -13.22
C ILE A 410 -38.37 0.92 -13.81
N ASP A 411 -38.30 2.02 -13.02
CA ASP A 411 -38.76 3.36 -13.37
C ASP A 411 -40.23 3.40 -13.89
N GLY A 412 -41.05 2.39 -13.56
CA GLY A 412 -42.42 2.25 -14.05
C GLY A 412 -42.55 1.96 -15.54
N LYS A 413 -41.46 1.60 -16.22
CA LYS A 413 -41.40 1.49 -17.69
C LYS A 413 -40.72 0.23 -18.22
N TYR A 414 -39.94 -0.45 -17.39
CA TYR A 414 -39.08 -1.53 -17.88
C TYR A 414 -39.20 -2.78 -17.02
N LEU A 415 -39.19 -3.94 -17.67
CA LEU A 415 -38.93 -5.23 -17.06
C LEU A 415 -37.45 -5.55 -17.14
N LEU A 416 -36.94 -6.46 -16.28
CA LEU A 416 -35.57 -6.92 -16.31
C LEU A 416 -35.31 -7.85 -17.48
N GLY A 417 -34.32 -7.53 -18.33
CA GLY A 417 -33.96 -8.37 -19.48
C GLY A 417 -33.09 -9.57 -19.08
N GLY A 418 -33.25 -10.66 -19.80
CA GLY A 418 -32.42 -11.85 -19.67
C GLY A 418 -32.57 -12.77 -20.88
N THR A 419 -31.88 -13.90 -20.86
CA THR A 419 -31.96 -14.95 -21.87
C THR A 419 -32.00 -16.32 -21.20
N GLN A 420 -32.22 -17.38 -21.94
CA GLN A 420 -32.14 -18.74 -21.42
C GLN A 420 -30.78 -19.05 -20.74
N LEU A 421 -29.69 -18.41 -21.21
CA LEU A 421 -28.35 -18.57 -20.62
C LEU A 421 -28.06 -17.54 -19.54
N ASP A 422 -28.87 -16.47 -19.43
CA ASP A 422 -28.71 -15.36 -18.51
C ASP A 422 -29.99 -15.16 -17.67
N GLN A 423 -30.57 -16.25 -17.18
CA GLN A 423 -31.77 -16.24 -16.36
C GLN A 423 -31.59 -15.47 -15.05
N THR A 424 -30.37 -15.45 -14.53
CA THR A 424 -29.89 -14.51 -13.53
C THR A 424 -28.68 -13.81 -14.12
N ASN A 425 -28.66 -12.49 -14.06
CA ASN A 425 -27.53 -11.74 -14.58
C ASN A 425 -27.17 -10.59 -13.61
N PRO A 426 -25.90 -10.14 -13.61
CA PRO A 426 -25.43 -9.15 -12.67
C PRO A 426 -26.16 -7.80 -12.73
N LEU A 427 -26.66 -7.39 -13.90
CA LEU A 427 -27.39 -6.12 -14.04
C LEU A 427 -28.76 -6.22 -13.38
N ALA A 428 -29.52 -7.27 -13.67
CA ALA A 428 -30.80 -7.54 -13.02
C ALA A 428 -30.62 -7.70 -11.50
N THR A 429 -29.52 -8.33 -11.05
CA THR A 429 -29.19 -8.43 -9.63
C THR A 429 -28.94 -7.05 -8.99
N ILE A 430 -28.30 -6.10 -9.69
CA ILE A 430 -28.09 -4.74 -9.18
C ILE A 430 -29.42 -3.98 -9.08
N TYR A 431 -30.36 -4.23 -10.00
CA TYR A 431 -31.68 -3.61 -9.93
C TYR A 431 -32.55 -4.21 -8.82
N SER A 432 -32.55 -5.54 -8.65
CA SER A 432 -33.59 -6.23 -7.89
C SER A 432 -33.12 -7.42 -7.05
N GLY A 433 -31.85 -7.78 -7.08
CA GLY A 433 -31.29 -8.95 -6.37
C GLY A 433 -31.04 -8.75 -4.88
N GLY A 434 -31.37 -7.57 -4.36
CA GLY A 434 -31.18 -7.22 -2.95
C GLY A 434 -29.83 -6.57 -2.66
N SER A 435 -29.45 -6.56 -1.38
CA SER A 435 -28.31 -5.80 -0.89
C SER A 435 -27.38 -6.62 0.00
N ASN A 436 -26.15 -6.16 0.13
CA ASN A 436 -25.13 -6.71 1.02
C ASN A 436 -24.62 -5.61 1.97
N GLN A 437 -24.40 -5.96 3.21
CA GLN A 437 -23.75 -5.13 4.20
C GLN A 437 -22.60 -5.90 4.84
N TYR A 438 -21.37 -5.43 4.65
CA TYR A 438 -20.19 -5.90 5.35
C TYR A 438 -19.98 -5.06 6.61
N ALA A 439 -19.74 -5.72 7.72
CA ALA A 439 -19.42 -5.07 9.00
C ALA A 439 -18.09 -5.59 9.54
N ASN A 440 -17.21 -4.67 9.93
CA ASN A 440 -15.98 -4.96 10.65
C ASN A 440 -15.95 -4.10 11.92
N ARG A 441 -15.73 -4.74 13.06
CA ARG A 441 -15.69 -4.08 14.36
C ARG A 441 -14.43 -4.50 15.07
N GLN A 442 -13.66 -3.53 15.56
CA GLN A 442 -12.40 -3.79 16.23
C GLN A 442 -12.34 -3.02 17.54
N PHE A 443 -11.87 -3.71 18.56
CA PHE A 443 -11.58 -3.17 19.88
C PHE A 443 -10.15 -3.50 20.23
N GLN A 444 -9.37 -2.52 20.64
CA GLN A 444 -7.99 -2.66 21.02
C GLN A 444 -7.79 -2.00 22.38
N PHE A 445 -7.13 -2.70 23.27
CA PHE A 445 -6.83 -2.21 24.59
C PHE A 445 -5.37 -2.48 24.93
N ASN A 446 -4.66 -1.44 25.36
CA ASN A 446 -3.32 -1.53 25.90
C ASN A 446 -3.31 -1.00 27.32
N THR A 447 -2.54 -1.61 28.19
CA THR A 447 -2.20 -1.04 29.49
C THR A 447 -0.74 -1.26 29.79
N GLY A 448 -0.12 -0.27 30.42
CA GLY A 448 1.28 -0.32 30.76
C GLY A 448 1.55 0.24 32.15
N ILE A 449 2.58 -0.29 32.78
CA ILE A 449 3.11 0.20 34.04
C ILE A 449 4.61 0.45 33.89
N GLN A 450 5.07 1.55 34.42
CA GLN A 450 6.48 1.86 34.56
C GLN A 450 6.79 2.13 36.03
N ALA A 451 7.78 1.42 36.58
CA ALA A 451 8.27 1.60 37.93
C ALA A 451 9.73 2.07 37.90
N ASP A 452 10.02 3.17 38.57
CA ASP A 452 11.36 3.67 38.79
C ASP A 452 11.97 2.95 39.99
N LEU A 453 13.00 2.16 39.72
CA LEU A 453 13.69 1.33 40.70
C LEU A 453 14.98 1.99 41.23
N ARG A 454 15.04 3.34 41.18
CA ARG A 454 16.23 4.11 41.63
C ARG A 454 16.66 3.81 43.06
N LYS A 455 15.77 3.34 43.97
CA LYS A 455 16.10 2.90 45.29
C LYS A 455 16.92 1.61 45.33
N VAL A 456 16.76 0.75 44.32
CA VAL A 456 17.52 -0.50 44.17
C VAL A 456 18.84 -0.23 43.45
N LEU A 457 18.76 0.48 42.31
CA LEU A 457 19.93 0.87 41.51
C LEU A 457 19.60 2.15 40.74
N THR A 458 20.40 3.19 40.92
CA THR A 458 20.23 4.46 40.21
C THR A 458 20.28 4.25 38.69
N GLY A 459 19.24 4.66 37.99
CA GLY A 459 19.10 4.48 36.54
C GLY A 459 18.32 3.22 36.13
N LEU A 460 17.89 2.38 37.09
CA LEU A 460 17.10 1.20 36.80
C LEU A 460 15.62 1.53 36.77
N THR A 461 14.92 1.07 35.74
CA THR A 461 13.46 1.14 35.60
C THR A 461 12.89 -0.19 35.13
N PHE A 462 11.69 -0.53 35.59
CA PHE A 462 10.90 -1.64 35.09
C PHE A 462 9.75 -1.10 34.26
N LYS A 463 9.46 -1.74 33.12
CA LYS A 463 8.26 -1.48 32.31
C LYS A 463 7.58 -2.78 31.94
N SER A 464 6.27 -2.77 31.92
CA SER A 464 5.47 -3.89 31.41
C SER A 464 4.29 -3.33 30.64
N ASN A 465 3.97 -3.95 29.52
CA ASN A 465 2.77 -3.65 28.74
C ASN A 465 1.98 -4.93 28.47
N PHE A 466 0.67 -4.83 28.56
CA PHE A 466 -0.28 -5.87 28.23
C PHE A 466 -1.30 -5.33 27.23
N ALA A 467 -1.58 -6.10 26.19
CA ALA A 467 -2.57 -5.73 25.18
C ALA A 467 -3.52 -6.87 24.87
N VAL A 468 -4.78 -6.51 24.67
CA VAL A 468 -5.83 -7.41 24.17
C VAL A 468 -6.59 -6.71 23.06
N ASP A 469 -6.61 -7.34 21.88
CA ASP A 469 -7.40 -6.87 20.75
C ASP A 469 -8.45 -7.92 20.40
N TYR A 470 -9.61 -7.46 19.99
CA TYR A 470 -10.69 -8.29 19.48
C TYR A 470 -11.29 -7.67 18.23
N ALA A 471 -11.30 -8.42 17.14
CA ALA A 471 -11.91 -8.02 15.88
C ALA A 471 -12.97 -9.04 15.46
N THR A 472 -14.08 -8.55 14.93
CA THR A 472 -15.13 -9.37 14.31
C THR A 472 -15.48 -8.80 12.95
N GLU A 473 -15.73 -9.68 11.99
CA GLU A 473 -16.26 -9.32 10.69
C GLU A 473 -17.36 -10.29 10.26
N TYR A 474 -18.34 -9.78 9.55
CA TYR A 474 -19.41 -10.57 8.96
C TYR A 474 -20.05 -9.81 7.79
N SER A 475 -20.69 -10.55 6.91
CA SER A 475 -21.54 -10.02 5.84
C SER A 475 -22.99 -10.40 6.09
N LEU A 476 -23.86 -9.42 5.99
CA LEU A 476 -25.30 -9.58 6.07
C LEU A 476 -25.87 -9.31 4.67
N SER A 477 -26.43 -10.31 4.01
CA SER A 477 -27.06 -10.17 2.71
C SER A 477 -28.57 -10.40 2.78
N TYR A 478 -29.28 -9.59 2.02
CA TYR A 478 -30.68 -9.83 1.67
C TYR A 478 -30.72 -10.23 0.20
N ASN A 479 -31.12 -11.48 -0.05
CA ASN A 479 -31.17 -12.03 -1.39
C ASN A 479 -32.62 -12.08 -1.85
N HIS A 480 -32.94 -11.32 -2.90
CA HIS A 480 -34.22 -11.37 -3.57
C HIS A 480 -34.09 -12.26 -4.81
N THR A 481 -35.13 -13.04 -5.05
CA THR A 481 -35.35 -13.65 -6.39
C THR A 481 -36.12 -12.69 -7.25
N TYR A 482 -35.77 -12.64 -8.52
CA TYR A 482 -36.41 -11.77 -9.50
C TYR A 482 -36.62 -12.53 -10.82
N ALA A 483 -37.68 -12.18 -11.52
CA ALA A 483 -37.93 -12.65 -12.89
C ALA A 483 -37.08 -11.85 -13.88
N THR A 484 -36.60 -12.53 -14.93
CA THR A 484 -36.02 -11.89 -16.12
C THR A 484 -36.82 -12.33 -17.34
N TYR A 485 -36.83 -11.48 -18.35
CA TYR A 485 -37.67 -11.66 -19.52
C TYR A 485 -36.87 -11.64 -20.81
N ALA A 486 -37.19 -12.58 -21.74
CA ALA A 486 -36.66 -12.59 -23.10
C ALA A 486 -37.79 -12.27 -24.07
N PRO A 487 -37.70 -11.15 -24.81
CA PRO A 487 -38.74 -10.77 -25.78
C PRO A 487 -38.60 -11.54 -27.10
N THR A 488 -39.74 -11.98 -27.65
CA THR A 488 -39.84 -12.34 -29.05
C THR A 488 -40.39 -11.15 -29.83
N TRP A 489 -39.67 -10.76 -30.86
CA TRP A 489 -39.96 -9.53 -31.62
C TRP A 489 -40.68 -9.85 -32.92
N ASN A 490 -41.66 -9.00 -33.30
CA ASN A 490 -42.20 -8.94 -34.63
C ASN A 490 -42.15 -7.53 -35.24
N ASN A 491 -42.34 -7.42 -36.51
CA ASN A 491 -42.36 -6.16 -37.26
C ASN A 491 -43.42 -6.21 -38.36
N TYR A 492 -44.59 -6.79 -38.10
CA TYR A 492 -45.67 -6.92 -39.11
C TYR A 492 -46.30 -5.58 -39.46
N SER A 493 -46.29 -4.61 -38.57
CA SER A 493 -46.80 -3.27 -38.75
C SER A 493 -45.77 -2.25 -39.25
N GLY A 494 -44.51 -2.65 -39.48
CA GLY A 494 -43.41 -1.76 -39.78
C GLY A 494 -42.77 -1.12 -38.50
N THR A 495 -43.30 -1.44 -37.33
CA THR A 495 -42.77 -1.05 -36.00
C THR A 495 -42.41 -2.33 -35.26
N ASP A 496 -41.21 -2.33 -34.64
CA ASP A 496 -40.81 -3.43 -33.77
C ASP A 496 -41.66 -3.48 -32.51
N LEU A 497 -42.41 -4.55 -32.35
CA LEU A 497 -43.23 -4.83 -31.16
C LEU A 497 -42.80 -6.18 -30.55
N ILE A 498 -43.06 -6.34 -29.26
CA ILE A 498 -42.86 -7.61 -28.55
C ILE A 498 -44.12 -8.42 -28.62
N SER A 499 -44.07 -9.53 -29.38
CA SER A 499 -45.19 -10.43 -29.58
C SER A 499 -45.42 -11.40 -28.42
N THR A 500 -44.34 -11.76 -27.72
CA THR A 500 -44.44 -12.59 -26.51
C THR A 500 -43.22 -12.37 -25.62
N LEU A 501 -43.38 -12.59 -24.32
CA LEU A 501 -42.30 -12.64 -23.33
C LEU A 501 -42.11 -14.07 -22.82
N THR A 502 -40.88 -14.54 -22.87
CA THR A 502 -40.50 -15.75 -22.13
C THR A 502 -39.99 -15.30 -20.75
N VAL A 503 -40.58 -15.79 -19.68
CA VAL A 503 -40.17 -15.50 -18.31
C VAL A 503 -39.24 -16.57 -17.78
N TYR A 504 -38.20 -16.13 -17.10
CA TYR A 504 -37.27 -16.98 -16.34
C TYR A 504 -37.32 -16.59 -14.88
N ASN A 505 -37.41 -17.57 -14.00
CA ASN A 505 -37.53 -17.40 -12.54
C ASN A 505 -38.89 -16.74 -12.13
N GLN A 506 -39.02 -16.43 -10.88
CA GLN A 506 -40.17 -15.78 -10.29
C GLN A 506 -39.75 -14.63 -9.38
N ASP A 507 -40.52 -13.56 -9.38
CA ASP A 507 -40.37 -12.48 -8.47
C ASP A 507 -40.73 -12.92 -7.03
N SER A 508 -39.89 -12.52 -6.07
CA SER A 508 -40.20 -12.66 -4.65
C SER A 508 -40.34 -11.29 -4.01
N ARG A 509 -41.40 -11.14 -3.22
CA ARG A 509 -41.61 -9.93 -2.40
C ARG A 509 -40.81 -9.93 -1.08
N SER A 510 -40.34 -11.10 -0.63
CA SER A 510 -39.57 -11.27 0.60
C SER A 510 -38.17 -11.71 0.25
N GLY A 511 -37.20 -10.99 0.80
CA GLY A 511 -35.80 -11.39 0.71
C GLY A 511 -35.44 -12.41 1.77
N THR A 512 -34.49 -13.27 1.46
CA THR A 512 -33.86 -14.16 2.42
C THR A 512 -32.65 -13.46 3.06
N GLN A 513 -32.71 -13.32 4.37
CA GLN A 513 -31.55 -12.81 5.11
C GLN A 513 -30.56 -13.93 5.32
N ASN A 514 -29.32 -13.66 4.98
CA ASN A 514 -28.22 -14.57 5.18
C ASN A 514 -27.03 -13.87 5.87
N VAL A 515 -26.48 -14.50 6.89
CA VAL A 515 -25.28 -14.05 7.60
C VAL A 515 -24.11 -14.98 7.22
N SER A 516 -23.08 -14.42 6.65
CA SER A 516 -21.94 -15.18 6.17
C SER A 516 -20.61 -14.50 6.52
N GLY A 517 -19.49 -15.20 6.31
CA GLY A 517 -18.17 -14.64 6.52
C GLY A 517 -17.87 -14.31 7.97
N ASN A 518 -18.55 -14.95 8.94
CA ASN A 518 -18.32 -14.71 10.36
C ASN A 518 -16.90 -15.09 10.72
N ARG A 519 -16.11 -14.08 11.02
CA ARG A 519 -14.72 -14.26 11.49
C ARG A 519 -14.51 -13.46 12.76
N TYR A 520 -13.69 -14.00 13.63
CA TYR A 520 -13.15 -13.26 14.75
C TYR A 520 -11.64 -13.44 14.79
N ARG A 521 -10.96 -12.44 15.30
CA ARG A 521 -9.53 -12.46 15.60
C ARG A 521 -9.31 -11.89 16.99
N GLN A 522 -8.59 -12.63 17.81
CA GLN A 522 -8.16 -12.20 19.12
C GLN A 522 -6.64 -12.14 19.16
N THR A 523 -6.10 -11.04 19.64
CA THR A 523 -4.66 -10.84 19.85
C THR A 523 -4.40 -10.59 21.32
N ILE A 524 -3.40 -11.28 21.86
CA ILE A 524 -2.89 -11.03 23.21
C ILE A 524 -1.38 -10.79 23.08
N ALA A 525 -0.91 -9.69 23.66
CA ALA A 525 0.52 -9.38 23.70
C ALA A 525 0.92 -8.96 25.11
N LEU A 526 2.07 -9.44 25.54
CA LEU A 526 2.65 -9.13 26.84
C LEU A 526 4.14 -8.90 26.69
N ASN A 527 4.65 -7.82 27.27
CA ASN A 527 6.08 -7.64 27.43
C ASN A 527 6.42 -7.15 28.83
N GLY A 528 7.58 -7.53 29.31
CA GLY A 528 8.18 -7.02 30.54
C GLY A 528 9.65 -6.72 30.29
N GLN A 529 10.12 -5.55 30.72
CA GLN A 529 11.50 -5.15 30.50
C GLN A 529 12.10 -4.45 31.71
N LEU A 530 13.38 -4.72 31.95
CA LEU A 530 14.25 -3.98 32.85
C LEU A 530 15.16 -3.09 32.01
N ASN A 531 15.15 -1.79 32.27
CA ASN A 531 16.00 -0.82 31.59
C ASN A 531 16.95 -0.22 32.59
N TYR A 532 18.21 -0.12 32.21
CA TYR A 532 19.25 0.58 32.97
C TYR A 532 19.85 1.66 32.09
N ASP A 533 19.82 2.92 32.56
CA ASP A 533 20.38 4.07 31.85
C ASP A 533 21.17 4.92 32.83
N LYS A 534 22.47 5.06 32.57
CA LYS A 534 23.34 5.87 33.42
C LYS A 534 24.51 6.47 32.67
N THR A 535 24.83 7.74 33.01
CA THR A 535 26.04 8.41 32.56
C THR A 535 27.07 8.42 33.69
N PHE A 536 28.27 7.92 33.42
CA PHE A 536 29.38 7.92 34.34
C PHE A 536 30.38 8.99 33.91
N ASN A 537 30.91 9.74 34.90
CA ASN A 537 31.94 10.77 34.72
C ASN A 537 31.62 11.78 33.60
N ASN A 538 30.32 12.04 33.34
CA ASN A 538 29.82 12.89 32.25
C ASN A 538 30.40 12.55 30.86
N ALA A 539 30.89 11.34 30.68
CA ALA A 539 31.55 10.90 29.45
C ALA A 539 31.10 9.54 28.93
N HIS A 540 30.79 8.62 29.84
CA HIS A 540 30.44 7.23 29.49
C HIS A 540 28.94 7.01 29.67
N ASN A 541 28.20 6.92 28.60
CA ASN A 541 26.77 6.62 28.62
C ASN A 541 26.57 5.12 28.41
N VAL A 542 25.93 4.48 29.36
CA VAL A 542 25.59 3.05 29.33
C VAL A 542 24.07 2.89 29.38
N SER A 543 23.53 2.15 28.47
CA SER A 543 22.13 1.74 28.47
C SER A 543 22.06 0.22 28.32
N ALA A 544 21.20 -0.45 29.08
CA ALA A 544 20.99 -1.89 28.94
C ALA A 544 19.49 -2.20 29.07
N ILE A 545 19.03 -3.17 28.29
CA ILE A 545 17.64 -3.69 28.33
C ILE A 545 17.70 -5.20 28.44
N PHE A 546 16.94 -5.73 29.40
CA PHE A 546 16.56 -7.14 29.42
C PHE A 546 15.06 -7.22 29.20
N LEU A 547 14.63 -8.01 28.20
CA LEU A 547 13.25 -8.07 27.70
C LEU A 547 12.73 -9.50 27.72
N VAL A 548 11.49 -9.66 28.19
CA VAL A 548 10.64 -10.83 27.94
C VAL A 548 9.46 -10.37 27.09
N ASN A 549 9.27 -10.97 25.93
CA ASN A 549 8.20 -10.57 25.00
C ASN A 549 7.42 -11.80 24.53
N GLY A 550 6.10 -11.71 24.55
CA GLY A 550 5.19 -12.73 24.10
C GLY A 550 4.00 -12.16 23.33
N PHE A 551 3.63 -12.83 22.25
CA PHE A 551 2.51 -12.48 21.39
C PHE A 551 1.78 -13.76 20.97
N GLN A 552 0.44 -13.71 20.98
CA GLN A 552 -0.41 -14.78 20.50
C GLN A 552 -1.62 -14.19 19.77
N GLN A 553 -1.94 -14.74 18.60
CA GLN A 553 -3.12 -14.40 17.82
C GLN A 553 -3.88 -15.68 17.46
N SER A 554 -5.16 -15.70 17.73
CA SER A 554 -6.11 -16.73 17.31
C SER A 554 -7.13 -16.15 16.34
N GLU A 555 -7.50 -16.94 15.35
CA GLU A 555 -8.50 -16.59 14.34
C GLU A 555 -9.51 -17.73 14.19
N SER A 556 -10.76 -17.39 13.85
CA SER A 556 -11.76 -18.39 13.50
C SER A 556 -11.30 -19.20 12.28
N ALA A 557 -11.63 -20.47 12.26
CA ALA A 557 -11.27 -21.41 11.20
C ALA A 557 -9.76 -21.69 11.03
N VAL A 558 -8.91 -21.17 11.91
CA VAL A 558 -7.46 -21.45 11.93
C VAL A 558 -7.14 -22.24 13.20
N TYR A 559 -6.75 -23.50 13.05
CA TYR A 559 -6.47 -24.37 14.19
C TYR A 559 -5.23 -23.94 14.98
N HIS A 560 -4.14 -23.62 14.28
CA HIS A 560 -2.90 -23.22 14.93
C HIS A 560 -2.83 -21.71 15.13
N ARG A 561 -2.66 -21.29 16.37
CA ARG A 561 -2.45 -19.89 16.72
C ARG A 561 -1.13 -19.37 16.19
N THR A 562 -1.12 -18.15 15.70
CA THR A 562 0.13 -17.44 15.41
C THR A 562 0.72 -16.93 16.71
N SER A 563 1.91 -17.39 17.08
CA SER A 563 2.56 -16.98 18.34
C SER A 563 4.02 -16.67 18.13
N ASN A 564 4.55 -15.80 18.99
CA ASN A 564 5.97 -15.47 19.08
C ASN A 564 6.32 -15.27 20.55
N ALA A 565 7.46 -15.81 20.98
CA ALA A 565 8.02 -15.56 22.28
C ALA A 565 9.53 -15.43 22.17
N ASN A 566 10.10 -14.44 22.84
CA ASN A 566 11.54 -14.27 22.88
C ASN A 566 12.02 -13.60 24.16
N LEU A 567 13.26 -13.91 24.53
CA LEU A 567 14.04 -13.17 25.49
C LEU A 567 14.98 -12.26 24.70
N GLY A 568 15.10 -11.02 25.13
CA GLY A 568 15.96 -10.02 24.47
C GLY A 568 16.93 -9.40 25.45
N PHE A 569 18.14 -9.17 24.98
CA PHE A 569 19.15 -8.41 25.70
C PHE A 569 19.76 -7.38 24.74
N LEU A 570 19.84 -6.14 25.19
CA LEU A 570 20.53 -5.07 24.47
C LEU A 570 21.43 -4.34 25.45
N THR A 571 22.64 -4.06 25.05
CA THR A 571 23.51 -3.07 25.73
C THR A 571 24.01 -2.06 24.72
N SER A 572 23.97 -0.81 25.08
CA SER A 572 24.44 0.34 24.28
C SER A 572 25.42 1.14 25.10
N TYR A 573 26.55 1.43 24.51
CA TYR A 573 27.58 2.23 25.11
C TYR A 573 27.97 3.35 24.17
N ASN A 574 28.12 4.57 24.69
CA ASN A 574 28.79 5.62 23.96
C ASN A 574 29.76 6.41 24.86
N TYR A 575 30.88 6.79 24.28
CA TYR A 575 31.87 7.64 24.90
C TYR A 575 31.76 9.07 24.35
N LYS A 576 31.30 10.00 25.18
CA LYS A 576 31.16 11.45 24.87
C LYS A 576 30.31 11.68 23.60
N GLN A 577 29.38 10.78 23.28
CA GLN A 577 28.61 10.78 22.04
C GLN A 577 29.48 10.80 20.76
N LYS A 578 30.72 10.29 20.84
CA LYS A 578 31.69 10.25 19.78
C LYS A 578 31.90 8.84 19.23
N TYR A 579 32.08 7.87 20.10
CA TYR A 579 32.19 6.44 19.75
C TYR A 579 31.01 5.69 20.34
N TYR A 580 30.42 4.86 19.54
CA TYR A 580 29.22 4.09 19.89
C TYR A 580 29.42 2.59 19.65
N ALA A 581 28.88 1.77 20.53
CA ALA A 581 28.84 0.33 20.39
C ALA A 581 27.53 -0.22 20.97
N ASP A 582 26.73 -0.86 20.16
CA ASP A 582 25.53 -1.57 20.60
C ASP A 582 25.73 -3.07 20.38
N PHE A 583 25.36 -3.86 21.36
CA PHE A 583 25.25 -5.31 21.25
C PHE A 583 23.80 -5.70 21.56
N THR A 584 23.19 -6.48 20.67
CA THR A 584 21.83 -7.01 20.83
C THR A 584 21.84 -8.52 20.66
N ALA A 585 21.14 -9.24 21.51
CA ALA A 585 20.93 -10.66 21.40
C ALA A 585 19.48 -11.00 21.68
N ALA A 586 18.83 -11.79 20.82
CA ALA A 586 17.50 -12.30 21.05
C ALA A 586 17.50 -13.84 21.02
N TYR A 587 17.00 -14.45 22.08
CA TYR A 587 16.76 -15.88 22.16
C TYR A 587 15.32 -16.14 21.74
N VAL A 588 15.16 -16.64 20.52
CA VAL A 588 13.84 -16.81 19.88
C VAL A 588 13.34 -18.25 19.99
N HIS A 589 12.02 -18.40 20.04
CA HIS A 589 11.35 -19.71 20.09
C HIS A 589 10.33 -19.82 18.94
N SER A 590 10.29 -21.00 18.29
CA SER A 590 9.26 -21.34 17.30
C SER A 590 8.75 -22.76 17.50
N ALA A 591 7.45 -22.92 17.73
CA ALA A 591 6.79 -24.21 17.83
C ALA A 591 6.65 -24.94 16.47
N LYS A 592 6.98 -24.27 15.35
CA LYS A 592 6.95 -24.87 13.99
C LYS A 592 8.12 -25.81 13.73
N LEU A 593 9.14 -25.80 14.58
CA LEU A 593 10.37 -26.57 14.43
C LEU A 593 10.41 -27.80 15.34
N PRO A 594 11.26 -28.81 15.05
CA PRO A 594 11.49 -29.96 15.91
C PRO A 594 11.90 -29.53 17.32
N GLU A 595 11.53 -30.27 18.34
CA GLU A 595 11.72 -29.88 19.73
C GLU A 595 13.16 -29.48 20.08
N LYS A 596 14.13 -30.19 19.53
CA LYS A 596 15.56 -29.89 19.73
C LYS A 596 16.03 -28.57 19.08
N ASN A 597 15.30 -28.07 18.09
CA ASN A 597 15.68 -26.94 17.26
C ASN A 597 14.70 -25.74 17.39
N ARG A 598 13.79 -25.77 18.39
CA ARG A 598 12.81 -24.70 18.61
C ARG A 598 13.38 -23.39 19.09
N GLN A 599 14.61 -23.40 19.59
CA GLN A 599 15.27 -22.20 20.11
C GLN A 599 16.50 -21.87 19.29
N ALA A 600 16.76 -20.56 19.16
CA ALA A 600 17.97 -20.08 18.51
C ALA A 600 18.36 -18.70 19.03
N LEU A 601 19.66 -18.40 19.03
CA LEU A 601 20.21 -17.10 19.40
C LEU A 601 20.42 -16.25 18.15
N SER A 602 19.92 -15.01 18.19
CA SER A 602 20.02 -14.01 17.13
C SER A 602 20.89 -12.82 17.61
N PRO A 603 22.22 -12.89 17.43
CA PRO A 603 23.15 -11.85 17.87
C PRO A 603 23.27 -10.74 16.82
N SER A 604 23.57 -9.53 17.30
CA SER A 604 23.84 -8.37 16.46
C SER A 604 24.81 -7.42 17.14
N ILE A 605 25.71 -6.82 16.37
CA ILE A 605 26.60 -5.75 16.79
C ILE A 605 26.44 -4.54 15.89
N ALA A 606 26.45 -3.34 16.47
CA ALA A 606 26.47 -2.08 15.72
C ALA A 606 27.52 -1.15 16.32
N LEU A 607 28.33 -0.56 15.45
CA LEU A 607 29.37 0.39 15.79
C LEU A 607 29.07 1.73 15.14
N GLY A 608 29.41 2.81 15.82
CA GLY A 608 29.26 4.18 15.34
C GLY A 608 30.46 5.06 15.70
N TRP A 609 30.84 5.89 14.76
CA TRP A 609 31.86 6.90 14.95
C TRP A 609 31.34 8.25 14.46
N ARG A 610 31.18 9.18 15.42
CA ARG A 610 30.81 10.56 15.09
C ARG A 610 32.08 11.35 14.84
N ILE A 611 32.53 11.35 13.60
CA ILE A 611 33.77 11.93 13.13
C ILE A 611 33.75 13.46 13.27
N SER A 612 32.60 14.11 13.25
CA SER A 612 32.44 15.54 13.46
C SER A 612 32.87 16.01 14.88
N GLU A 613 32.87 15.11 15.87
CA GLU A 613 33.32 15.41 17.23
C GLU A 613 34.85 15.24 17.38
N GLU A 614 35.55 14.85 16.31
CA GLU A 614 37.02 14.84 16.31
C GLU A 614 37.58 16.27 16.27
N SER A 615 38.71 16.48 16.90
CA SER A 615 39.34 17.81 17.01
C SER A 615 39.59 18.50 15.66
N PHE A 616 39.83 17.70 14.60
CA PHE A 616 40.10 18.20 13.25
C PHE A 616 38.84 18.62 12.49
N LEU A 617 37.64 18.20 12.92
CA LEU A 617 36.36 18.55 12.27
C LEU A 617 35.42 19.38 13.17
N LYS A 618 35.62 19.38 14.49
CA LYS A 618 34.71 19.96 15.49
C LYS A 618 34.34 21.44 15.23
N ASN A 619 35.27 22.20 14.63
CA ASN A 619 35.06 23.62 14.34
C ASN A 619 34.76 23.87 12.82
N SER A 620 34.35 22.88 12.08
CA SER A 620 34.08 23.04 10.66
C SER A 620 32.75 23.76 10.39
N ASP A 621 32.78 24.88 9.72
CA ASP A 621 31.58 25.60 9.25
C ASP A 621 30.79 24.84 8.17
N LYS A 622 31.44 23.89 7.53
CA LYS A 622 30.85 23.09 6.42
C LYS A 622 30.23 21.78 6.89
N ILE A 623 30.80 21.15 7.91
CA ILE A 623 30.31 19.85 8.45
C ILE A 623 29.87 20.11 9.90
N ASN A 624 28.55 20.11 10.10
CA ASN A 624 27.99 20.38 11.43
C ASN A 624 27.84 19.12 12.26
N ASP A 625 27.50 18.00 11.61
CA ASP A 625 27.47 16.66 12.17
C ASP A 625 27.82 15.64 11.09
N LEU A 626 28.59 14.61 11.42
CA LEU A 626 28.87 13.48 10.53
C LEU A 626 29.16 12.26 11.40
N LYS A 627 28.33 11.24 11.20
CA LYS A 627 28.43 9.94 11.86
C LYS A 627 28.52 8.82 10.82
N LEU A 628 29.46 7.90 11.02
CA LEU A 628 29.59 6.66 10.27
C LEU A 628 29.12 5.50 11.13
N THR A 629 28.47 4.51 10.54
CA THR A 629 27.97 3.32 11.23
C THR A 629 28.33 2.04 10.48
N ALA A 630 28.56 0.96 11.20
CA ALA A 630 28.74 -0.38 10.67
C ALA A 630 27.99 -1.38 11.54
N THR A 631 27.23 -2.29 10.92
CA THR A 631 26.48 -3.32 11.66
C THR A 631 26.71 -4.70 11.07
N ALA A 632 26.72 -5.72 11.93
CA ALA A 632 26.72 -7.12 11.54
C ALA A 632 25.72 -7.88 12.41
N SER A 633 24.87 -8.71 11.76
CA SER A 633 23.74 -9.34 12.47
C SER A 633 23.41 -10.71 11.89
N ILE A 634 22.96 -11.61 12.77
CA ILE A 634 22.34 -12.88 12.40
C ILE A 634 20.96 -12.94 13.05
N LEU A 635 19.91 -13.07 12.28
CA LEU A 635 18.53 -13.25 12.78
C LEU A 635 17.99 -14.62 12.36
N ASN A 636 17.50 -15.39 13.32
CA ASN A 636 16.77 -16.60 13.05
C ASN A 636 15.29 -16.28 12.85
N THR A 637 14.68 -16.83 11.80
CA THR A 637 13.30 -16.52 11.40
C THR A 637 12.48 -17.78 11.13
N ASP A 638 11.19 -17.72 11.41
CA ASP A 638 10.20 -18.74 11.07
C ASP A 638 9.08 -18.21 10.16
N LEU A 639 9.29 -17.02 9.57
CA LEU A 639 8.32 -16.37 8.69
C LEU A 639 7.95 -17.19 7.46
N ASP A 640 8.94 -17.88 6.87
CA ASP A 640 8.77 -18.69 5.66
C ASP A 640 8.41 -20.16 5.97
N ILE A 641 8.19 -20.49 7.23
CA ILE A 641 7.65 -21.78 7.66
C ILE A 641 6.12 -21.65 7.70
N ASN A 642 5.47 -22.01 6.59
CA ASN A 642 4.04 -21.74 6.41
C ASN A 642 3.14 -22.65 7.28
N ASN A 643 3.60 -23.90 7.56
CA ASN A 643 2.81 -24.87 8.28
C ASN A 643 3.57 -25.42 9.50
N TYR A 644 2.82 -25.86 10.51
CA TYR A 644 3.34 -26.60 11.64
C TYR A 644 3.70 -28.04 11.21
N TYR A 645 4.64 -28.64 11.91
CA TYR A 645 5.03 -30.05 11.75
C TYR A 645 5.56 -30.41 10.36
N LEU A 646 6.13 -29.46 9.60
CA LEU A 646 6.75 -29.76 8.32
C LEU A 646 7.90 -30.77 8.43
N TYR A 647 8.48 -30.90 9.61
CA TYR A 647 9.53 -31.86 9.92
C TYR A 647 9.04 -33.28 10.14
N GLN A 648 7.74 -33.50 10.25
CA GLN A 648 7.16 -34.84 10.45
C GLN A 648 6.73 -35.47 9.14
N GLY A 649 6.94 -36.79 9.01
CA GLY A 649 6.36 -37.58 7.93
C GLY A 649 4.83 -37.55 8.01
N VAL A 650 4.17 -37.48 6.87
CA VAL A 650 2.70 -37.42 6.78
C VAL A 650 2.19 -38.51 5.87
N TYR A 651 1.28 -39.29 6.40
CA TYR A 651 0.54 -40.30 5.68
C TYR A 651 -0.94 -40.00 5.75
N THR A 652 -1.64 -40.16 4.63
CA THR A 652 -3.08 -39.93 4.53
C THR A 652 -3.80 -41.13 3.95
N GLY A 653 -5.01 -41.43 4.41
CA GLY A 653 -5.87 -42.46 3.84
C GLY A 653 -6.63 -41.97 2.59
N ALA A 654 -6.04 -41.10 1.77
CA ALA A 654 -6.66 -40.44 0.62
C ALA A 654 -6.11 -40.96 -0.72
N GLY A 655 -5.45 -42.10 -0.73
CA GLY A 655 -4.92 -42.72 -1.94
C GLY A 655 -5.98 -43.40 -2.80
N SER A 656 -5.51 -44.03 -3.89
CA SER A 656 -6.38 -44.73 -4.83
C SER A 656 -7.14 -45.87 -4.13
N TRP A 657 -8.37 -46.10 -4.60
CA TRP A 657 -9.15 -47.24 -4.16
C TRP A 657 -8.71 -48.51 -4.91
N TYR A 658 -8.51 -49.58 -4.17
CA TYR A 658 -8.27 -50.91 -4.72
C TYR A 658 -9.48 -51.77 -4.47
N GLY A 659 -10.02 -52.35 -5.53
CA GLY A 659 -11.11 -53.33 -5.46
C GLY A 659 -10.57 -54.72 -5.37
N TRP A 660 -11.09 -55.53 -4.42
CA TRP A 660 -10.84 -56.96 -4.35
C TRP A 660 -11.83 -57.73 -5.21
N LYS A 661 -11.51 -58.96 -5.55
CA LYS A 661 -12.39 -59.82 -6.36
C LYS A 661 -13.76 -60.09 -5.70
N ASP A 662 -13.86 -59.96 -4.41
CA ASP A 662 -15.10 -60.09 -3.64
C ASP A 662 -15.97 -58.83 -3.61
N GLY A 663 -15.56 -57.80 -4.30
CA GLY A 663 -16.28 -56.52 -4.36
C GLY A 663 -15.95 -55.56 -3.21
N THR A 664 -15.10 -55.95 -2.26
CA THR A 664 -14.65 -55.03 -1.22
C THR A 664 -13.61 -54.07 -1.76
N GLY A 665 -13.63 -52.82 -1.33
CA GLY A 665 -12.67 -51.79 -1.70
C GLY A 665 -11.89 -51.28 -0.47
N ILE A 666 -10.60 -51.03 -0.66
CA ILE A 666 -9.73 -50.40 0.33
C ILE A 666 -9.08 -49.16 -0.27
N GLN A 667 -9.17 -48.08 0.44
CA GLN A 667 -8.44 -46.85 0.07
C GLN A 667 -6.97 -46.98 0.51
N ALA A 668 -6.06 -46.75 -0.42
CA ALA A 668 -4.62 -46.82 -0.11
C ALA A 668 -4.21 -45.68 0.81
N THR A 669 -3.16 -45.92 1.56
CA THR A 669 -2.46 -44.88 2.30
C THR A 669 -1.37 -44.26 1.43
N GLU A 670 -1.37 -42.95 1.29
CA GLU A 670 -0.35 -42.20 0.59
C GLU A 670 0.60 -41.50 1.56
N SER A 671 1.89 -41.54 1.28
CA SER A 671 2.86 -40.64 1.91
C SER A 671 2.84 -39.29 1.23
N ARG A 672 2.72 -38.23 1.99
CA ARG A 672 2.76 -36.85 1.46
C ARG A 672 4.13 -36.23 1.59
N ARG A 673 4.92 -36.66 2.53
CA ARG A 673 6.31 -36.24 2.75
C ARG A 673 7.02 -37.17 3.75
N GLY A 674 8.35 -37.22 3.62
CA GLY A 674 9.22 -37.82 4.63
C GLY A 674 9.43 -36.92 5.85
N ASP A 675 10.06 -37.46 6.90
CA ASP A 675 10.42 -36.73 8.10
C ASP A 675 11.83 -36.10 8.01
N ASN A 676 12.03 -34.99 8.72
CA ASN A 676 13.33 -34.35 8.92
C ASN A 676 13.45 -33.78 10.34
N PRO A 677 13.91 -34.57 11.31
CA PRO A 677 14.08 -34.10 12.68
C PRO A 677 15.20 -33.07 12.87
N ASN A 678 16.00 -32.83 11.84
CA ASN A 678 17.12 -31.85 11.85
C ASN A 678 16.74 -30.48 11.25
N MET A 679 15.49 -30.26 10.90
CA MET A 679 15.03 -28.98 10.38
C MET A 679 15.28 -27.84 11.38
N THR A 680 15.86 -26.74 10.92
CA THR A 680 16.26 -25.58 11.75
C THR A 680 15.67 -24.28 11.23
N PHE A 681 15.91 -23.17 11.95
CA PHE A 681 15.56 -21.86 11.50
C PHE A 681 16.27 -21.47 10.21
N PRO A 682 15.57 -20.94 9.21
CA PRO A 682 16.18 -20.04 8.21
C PRO A 682 16.83 -18.83 8.90
N ARG A 683 17.87 -18.25 8.28
CA ARG A 683 18.65 -17.14 8.88
C ARG A 683 18.74 -15.96 7.93
N ARG A 684 18.58 -14.76 8.48
CA ARG A 684 19.02 -13.52 7.84
C ARG A 684 20.39 -13.14 8.37
N GLU A 685 21.37 -13.11 7.49
CA GLU A 685 22.75 -12.66 7.78
C GLU A 685 22.90 -11.29 7.11
N GLU A 686 23.30 -10.26 7.85
CA GLU A 686 23.37 -8.90 7.32
C GLU A 686 24.65 -8.19 7.73
N ILE A 687 25.22 -7.46 6.77
CA ILE A 687 26.25 -6.44 7.00
C ILE A 687 25.73 -5.13 6.40
N THR A 688 25.80 -4.03 7.19
CA THR A 688 25.39 -2.72 6.74
C THR A 688 26.45 -1.68 7.09
N PHE A 689 26.72 -0.78 6.14
CA PHE A 689 27.52 0.43 6.34
C PHE A 689 26.64 1.65 6.12
N GLY A 690 26.64 2.58 7.06
CA GLY A 690 25.79 3.76 6.99
C GLY A 690 26.55 5.04 7.28
N PHE A 691 25.99 6.14 6.82
CA PHE A 691 26.41 7.48 7.21
C PHE A 691 25.17 8.37 7.44
N GLU A 692 25.34 9.34 8.32
CA GLU A 692 24.36 10.38 8.59
C GLU A 692 25.12 11.68 8.83
N GLY A 693 24.73 12.76 8.16
CA GLY A 693 25.43 14.02 8.29
C GLY A 693 24.56 15.24 8.03
N THR A 694 24.96 16.35 8.65
CA THR A 694 24.35 17.66 8.52
C THR A 694 25.43 18.66 8.12
N PHE A 695 25.16 19.43 7.06
CA PHE A 695 26.17 20.26 6.43
C PHE A 695 25.69 21.70 6.22
N PHE A 696 26.66 22.62 6.03
CA PHE A 696 26.44 24.02 5.65
C PHE A 696 25.49 24.76 6.60
N LYS A 697 25.83 24.79 7.89
CA LYS A 697 25.00 25.39 8.94
C LYS A 697 23.61 24.79 9.03
N LYS A 698 23.55 23.44 9.01
CA LYS A 698 22.34 22.62 9.11
C LYS A 698 21.36 22.79 7.94
N ARG A 699 21.80 23.30 6.78
CA ARG A 699 20.94 23.49 5.60
C ARG A 699 20.77 22.22 4.77
N LEU A 700 21.76 21.35 4.77
CA LEU A 700 21.75 20.09 4.02
C LEU A 700 21.90 18.93 4.99
N ASN A 701 20.90 18.02 4.98
CA ASN A 701 20.97 16.75 5.70
C ASN A 701 21.13 15.63 4.67
N LEU A 702 22.07 14.71 4.92
CA LEU A 702 22.32 13.53 4.12
C LEU A 702 22.32 12.31 5.01
N ASN A 703 21.75 11.23 4.55
CA ASN A 703 21.86 9.91 5.16
C ASN A 703 21.87 8.83 4.10
N GLY A 704 22.45 7.68 4.41
CA GLY A 704 22.44 6.56 3.50
C GLY A 704 22.98 5.29 4.15
N ASN A 705 22.57 4.17 3.61
CA ASN A 705 23.06 2.86 4.03
C ASN A 705 23.37 2.04 2.77
N PHE A 706 24.47 1.29 2.82
CA PHE A 706 24.77 0.20 1.93
C PHE A 706 24.58 -1.10 2.69
N PHE A 707 23.86 -2.06 2.13
CA PHE A 707 23.51 -3.31 2.81
C PHE A 707 23.77 -4.54 1.95
N ILE A 708 24.20 -5.61 2.61
CA ILE A 708 24.29 -6.97 2.07
C ILE A 708 23.48 -7.86 3.00
N ASN A 709 22.42 -8.45 2.48
CA ASN A 709 21.56 -9.40 3.18
C ASN A 709 21.62 -10.77 2.50
N LYS A 710 21.80 -11.82 3.29
CA LYS A 710 21.67 -13.19 2.85
C LYS A 710 20.59 -13.88 3.69
N MET A 711 19.60 -14.47 3.04
CA MET A 711 18.63 -15.38 3.67
C MET A 711 19.12 -16.80 3.40
N SER A 712 19.56 -17.50 4.44
CA SER A 712 20.18 -18.83 4.33
C SER A 712 19.26 -19.90 4.87
N GLY A 713 19.26 -21.07 4.21
CA GLY A 713 18.55 -22.25 4.68
C GLY A 713 17.03 -22.11 4.62
N ASN A 714 16.49 -21.42 3.61
CA ASN A 714 15.05 -21.38 3.36
C ASN A 714 14.55 -22.81 3.13
N ILE A 715 13.42 -23.14 3.75
CA ILE A 715 12.88 -24.50 3.76
C ILE A 715 12.22 -24.81 2.42
N THR A 716 12.56 -25.94 1.85
CA THR A 716 12.00 -26.43 0.58
C THR A 716 11.91 -27.95 0.58
N GLN A 717 10.99 -28.50 -0.21
CA GLN A 717 10.95 -29.92 -0.53
C GLN A 717 11.81 -30.14 -1.77
N ALA A 718 13.09 -30.48 -1.55
CA ALA A 718 14.13 -30.49 -2.58
C ALA A 718 14.20 -31.84 -3.30
N ALA A 719 13.26 -32.10 -4.21
CA ALA A 719 13.15 -33.38 -4.91
C ALA A 719 14.46 -33.83 -5.60
N VAL A 720 15.19 -32.88 -6.18
CA VAL A 720 16.44 -33.18 -6.90
C VAL A 720 17.61 -33.64 -6.02
N LEU A 721 17.50 -33.50 -4.70
CA LEU A 721 18.48 -34.00 -3.74
C LEU A 721 18.25 -35.44 -3.35
N PHE A 722 17.16 -36.04 -3.79
CA PHE A 722 16.74 -37.41 -3.42
C PHE A 722 16.61 -38.26 -4.68
N PRO A 723 16.86 -39.58 -4.56
CA PRO A 723 16.64 -40.51 -5.66
C PRO A 723 15.19 -40.49 -6.15
N SER A 724 14.95 -40.75 -7.44
CA SER A 724 13.63 -40.72 -8.04
C SER A 724 12.60 -41.64 -7.38
N TYR A 725 13.02 -42.74 -6.79
CA TYR A 725 12.13 -43.69 -6.06
C TYR A 725 11.59 -43.14 -4.74
N PHE A 726 12.04 -41.98 -4.24
CA PHE A 726 11.41 -41.28 -3.13
C PHE A 726 10.04 -40.65 -3.51
N THR A 727 9.72 -40.65 -4.78
CA THR A 727 8.41 -40.30 -5.29
C THR A 727 7.88 -41.41 -6.16
N THR A 728 6.62 -41.81 -5.94
CA THR A 728 5.97 -42.81 -6.76
C THR A 728 4.86 -42.17 -7.59
N PHE A 729 4.66 -42.70 -8.81
CA PHE A 729 3.61 -42.23 -9.70
C PHE A 729 2.24 -42.88 -9.35
N PHE A 730 2.25 -44.17 -8.98
CA PHE A 730 1.05 -44.87 -8.60
C PHE A 730 1.33 -45.96 -7.53
N PRO A 731 0.66 -45.88 -6.36
CA PRO A 731 -0.08 -44.72 -5.88
C PRO A 731 0.82 -43.49 -5.77
N VAL A 732 0.25 -42.29 -5.95
CA VAL A 732 1.00 -41.03 -5.87
C VAL A 732 1.48 -40.85 -4.43
N SER A 733 2.76 -40.97 -4.20
CA SER A 733 3.36 -40.76 -2.88
C SER A 733 4.69 -40.01 -2.97
N SER A 734 5.01 -39.26 -1.95
CA SER A 734 6.29 -38.57 -1.82
C SER A 734 6.88 -38.82 -0.43
N PHE A 735 8.10 -39.33 -0.37
CA PHE A 735 8.89 -39.52 0.86
C PHE A 735 9.95 -38.40 1.03
N ILE A 736 9.94 -37.41 0.15
CA ILE A 736 10.88 -36.29 0.18
C ILE A 736 10.58 -35.41 1.36
N PRO A 737 11.50 -35.19 2.30
CA PRO A 737 11.31 -34.30 3.43
C PRO A 737 11.47 -32.86 3.06
N PHE A 738 10.99 -31.94 3.90
CA PHE A 738 11.39 -30.55 3.87
C PHE A 738 12.81 -30.39 4.45
N VAL A 739 13.64 -29.62 3.77
CA VAL A 739 15.05 -29.38 4.16
C VAL A 739 15.40 -27.90 4.11
N ASN A 740 16.36 -27.47 4.93
CA ASN A 740 16.94 -26.14 4.89
C ASN A 740 17.96 -26.08 3.75
N TYR A 741 17.58 -25.61 2.57
CA TYR A 741 18.47 -25.67 1.40
C TYR A 741 18.59 -24.36 0.64
N ASN A 742 17.50 -23.68 0.29
CA ASN A 742 17.55 -22.52 -0.61
C ASN A 742 18.16 -21.29 0.09
N ASP A 743 19.00 -20.57 -0.64
CA ASP A 743 19.60 -19.31 -0.18
C ASP A 743 19.26 -18.17 -1.15
N ASP A 744 19.01 -17.00 -0.58
CA ASP A 744 18.74 -15.76 -1.30
C ASP A 744 19.75 -14.69 -0.89
N LYS A 745 20.12 -13.81 -1.81
CA LYS A 745 20.98 -12.66 -1.56
C LYS A 745 20.30 -11.38 -2.00
N ARG A 746 20.45 -10.31 -1.21
CA ARG A 746 20.04 -8.95 -1.56
C ARG A 746 21.20 -8.00 -1.29
N ILE A 747 21.51 -7.17 -2.27
CA ILE A 747 22.53 -6.13 -2.15
C ILE A 747 21.91 -4.84 -2.63
N GLY A 748 22.11 -3.76 -1.89
CA GLY A 748 21.57 -2.48 -2.30
C GLY A 748 22.05 -1.34 -1.44
N PHE A 749 21.49 -0.18 -1.73
CA PHE A 749 21.70 1.03 -0.94
C PHE A 749 20.39 1.82 -0.81
N ASP A 750 20.29 2.58 0.25
CA ASP A 750 19.35 3.68 0.37
C ASP A 750 20.11 5.00 0.55
N PHE A 751 19.49 6.08 0.11
CA PHE A 751 20.05 7.42 0.26
C PHE A 751 18.91 8.42 0.44
N GLY A 752 19.04 9.28 1.44
CA GLY A 752 18.13 10.39 1.73
C GLY A 752 18.89 11.72 1.78
N SER A 753 18.27 12.74 1.21
CA SER A 753 18.77 14.11 1.33
C SER A 753 17.62 15.08 1.60
N SER A 754 17.87 16.12 2.36
CA SER A 754 16.95 17.25 2.49
C SER A 754 17.69 18.57 2.55
N ILE A 755 17.17 19.55 1.83
CA ILE A 755 17.71 20.91 1.76
C ILE A 755 16.67 21.87 2.29
N ASN A 756 17.08 22.72 3.23
CA ASN A 756 16.29 23.84 3.74
C ASN A 756 16.97 25.14 3.34
N LYS A 757 16.29 25.97 2.56
CA LYS A 757 16.83 27.24 2.06
C LYS A 757 15.80 28.35 2.12
N GLN A 758 16.18 29.46 2.73
CA GLN A 758 15.40 30.70 2.64
C GLN A 758 15.76 31.42 1.34
N ILE A 759 14.76 31.72 0.53
CA ILE A 759 14.87 32.49 -0.72
C ILE A 759 13.91 33.69 -0.63
N GLY A 760 14.46 34.86 -0.33
CA GLY A 760 13.64 36.03 -0.03
C GLY A 760 12.69 35.77 1.15
N LYS A 761 11.39 35.89 0.94
CA LYS A 761 10.32 35.62 1.93
C LYS A 761 9.79 34.19 1.89
N THR A 762 10.38 33.33 1.08
CA THR A 762 9.96 31.92 0.91
C THR A 762 10.94 30.98 1.58
N LEU A 763 10.46 30.13 2.48
CA LEU A 763 11.21 28.99 2.99
C LEU A 763 10.94 27.79 2.09
N LEU A 764 11.98 27.31 1.42
CA LEU A 764 11.94 26.14 0.56
C LEU A 764 12.59 24.94 1.27
N THR A 765 11.85 23.86 1.36
CA THR A 765 12.35 22.54 1.79
C THR A 765 12.17 21.56 0.65
N VAL A 766 13.24 20.88 0.26
CA VAL A 766 13.21 19.81 -0.76
C VAL A 766 13.86 18.57 -0.17
N GLY A 767 13.13 17.47 -0.16
CA GLY A 767 13.62 16.15 0.21
C GLY A 767 13.68 15.23 -1.01
N LEU A 768 14.76 14.46 -1.11
CA LEU A 768 14.93 13.38 -2.09
C LEU A 768 15.34 12.12 -1.36
N ASN A 769 14.64 11.03 -1.59
CA ASN A 769 14.94 9.72 -1.03
C ASN A 769 15.00 8.70 -2.17
N THR A 770 15.99 7.82 -2.12
CA THR A 770 16.18 6.79 -3.14
C THR A 770 16.47 5.44 -2.51
N THR A 771 16.08 4.39 -3.19
CA THR A 771 16.35 3.01 -2.81
C THR A 771 16.68 2.23 -4.06
N TYR A 772 17.79 1.53 -4.05
CA TYR A 772 18.14 0.57 -5.10
C TYR A 772 18.52 -0.77 -4.47
N TYR A 773 18.01 -1.86 -5.03
CA TYR A 773 18.41 -3.19 -4.62
C TYR A 773 18.37 -4.20 -5.77
N LYS A 774 19.28 -5.18 -5.66
CA LYS A 774 19.34 -6.36 -6.52
C LYS A 774 19.09 -7.60 -5.66
N THR A 775 18.23 -8.50 -6.14
CA THR A 775 17.99 -9.81 -5.56
C THR A 775 18.69 -10.89 -6.37
N THR A 776 19.11 -11.98 -5.74
CA THR A 776 19.73 -13.12 -6.43
C THR A 776 19.37 -14.42 -5.69
N ALA A 777 18.87 -15.40 -6.41
CA ALA A 777 18.73 -16.77 -5.95
C ALA A 777 20.13 -17.41 -5.86
N SER A 778 20.73 -17.43 -4.66
CA SER A 778 22.13 -17.84 -4.50
C SER A 778 22.31 -19.34 -4.55
N ARG A 779 21.33 -20.09 -4.05
CA ARG A 779 21.29 -21.55 -4.08
C ARG A 779 19.85 -22.02 -4.26
N ARG A 780 19.64 -22.97 -5.17
CA ARG A 780 18.34 -23.59 -5.46
C ARG A 780 18.47 -25.10 -5.57
N ALA A 781 17.40 -25.78 -5.11
CA ALA A 781 17.24 -27.21 -5.37
C ALA A 781 16.57 -27.37 -6.73
N GLU A 782 17.35 -27.39 -7.81
CA GLU A 782 16.88 -27.49 -9.18
C GLU A 782 17.88 -28.28 -10.03
N LEU A 783 17.36 -28.95 -11.03
CA LEU A 783 18.12 -29.69 -12.02
C LEU A 783 17.43 -29.51 -13.36
N PHE A 784 18.02 -28.71 -14.23
CA PHE A 784 17.58 -28.51 -15.59
C PHE A 784 18.67 -29.03 -16.53
N GLU A 785 18.26 -29.61 -17.63
CA GLU A 785 19.16 -30.05 -18.67
C GLU A 785 19.85 -28.83 -19.31
N ASP A 786 19.05 -27.81 -19.55
CA ASP A 786 19.51 -26.57 -20.16
C ASP A 786 19.84 -25.51 -19.10
N THR A 787 21.06 -24.99 -19.14
CA THR A 787 21.57 -24.06 -18.13
C THR A 787 20.86 -22.71 -18.09
N TYR A 788 20.24 -22.28 -19.21
CA TYR A 788 19.50 -21.01 -19.26
C TYR A 788 18.21 -21.05 -18.42
N GLN A 789 17.66 -22.25 -18.14
CA GLN A 789 16.50 -22.44 -17.27
C GLN A 789 16.84 -22.32 -15.79
N ASN A 790 18.11 -22.41 -15.40
CA ASN A 790 18.50 -22.31 -14.00
C ASN A 790 18.06 -20.98 -13.37
N ARG A 791 17.30 -21.08 -12.29
CA ARG A 791 16.90 -19.93 -11.48
C ARG A 791 18.01 -19.44 -10.56
N GLN A 792 18.96 -20.32 -10.22
CA GLN A 792 20.16 -19.94 -9.49
C GLN A 792 20.93 -18.86 -10.24
N GLY A 793 21.34 -17.80 -9.54
CA GLY A 793 21.99 -16.63 -10.12
C GLY A 793 21.03 -15.56 -10.68
N LYS A 794 19.76 -15.88 -10.88
CA LYS A 794 18.74 -14.94 -11.39
C LYS A 794 18.06 -14.18 -10.25
N PRO A 795 17.35 -13.07 -10.54
CA PRO A 795 16.57 -12.35 -9.54
C PRO A 795 15.48 -13.22 -8.92
N LEU A 796 15.11 -12.94 -7.66
CA LEU A 796 14.03 -13.66 -6.96
C LEU A 796 12.65 -13.36 -7.55
N ASP A 797 12.51 -12.22 -8.19
CA ASP A 797 11.32 -11.73 -8.88
C ASP A 797 11.44 -11.87 -10.41
N ALA A 798 12.14 -12.91 -10.87
CA ALA A 798 12.32 -13.21 -12.28
C ALA A 798 10.99 -13.64 -12.92
N ILE A 799 10.67 -13.03 -14.05
CA ILE A 799 9.59 -13.47 -14.94
C ILE A 799 10.19 -14.45 -15.93
N TRP A 800 9.53 -15.58 -16.11
CA TRP A 800 9.93 -16.64 -17.03
C TRP A 800 8.89 -16.81 -18.14
N GLY A 801 9.32 -17.21 -19.32
CA GLY A 801 8.45 -17.45 -20.46
C GLY A 801 9.24 -17.59 -21.75
N LEU A 802 8.53 -17.66 -22.86
CA LEU A 802 9.10 -17.88 -24.19
C LEU A 802 9.58 -16.56 -24.82
N GLU A 803 10.64 -16.65 -25.63
CA GLU A 803 11.11 -15.56 -26.48
C GLU A 803 10.35 -15.57 -27.82
N SER A 804 9.65 -14.48 -28.15
CA SER A 804 8.85 -14.35 -29.36
C SER A 804 9.73 -13.94 -30.54
N MET A 805 9.50 -14.54 -31.69
CA MET A 805 10.11 -14.16 -32.99
C MET A 805 9.10 -13.39 -33.88
N GLY A 806 8.01 -12.85 -33.31
CA GLY A 806 6.92 -12.24 -34.04
C GLY A 806 5.76 -13.21 -34.27
N MET A 807 5.05 -13.06 -35.36
CA MET A 807 3.92 -13.90 -35.77
C MET A 807 4.23 -14.60 -37.07
N PHE A 808 3.74 -15.84 -37.25
CA PHE A 808 3.85 -16.57 -38.53
C PHE A 808 3.17 -15.81 -39.64
N GLN A 809 3.85 -15.65 -40.77
CA GLN A 809 3.34 -14.88 -41.91
C GLN A 809 2.67 -15.75 -42.98
N SER A 810 3.02 -17.04 -43.04
CA SER A 810 2.42 -17.98 -44.00
C SER A 810 2.48 -19.42 -43.51
N GLN A 811 1.77 -20.32 -44.23
CA GLN A 811 1.76 -21.76 -43.92
C GLN A 811 3.12 -22.40 -44.23
N GLU A 812 3.83 -21.88 -45.23
CA GLU A 812 5.21 -22.35 -45.59
C GLU A 812 6.17 -22.08 -44.44
N GLU A 813 6.06 -20.90 -43.81
CA GLU A 813 6.87 -20.56 -42.64
C GLU A 813 6.62 -21.51 -41.48
N ILE A 814 5.35 -21.89 -41.21
CA ILE A 814 4.99 -22.86 -40.18
C ILE A 814 5.60 -24.23 -40.48
N SER A 815 5.51 -24.67 -41.76
CA SER A 815 6.03 -25.98 -42.17
C SER A 815 7.54 -26.11 -42.05
N GLY A 816 8.26 -24.99 -42.13
CA GLY A 816 9.72 -24.91 -41.99
C GLY A 816 10.21 -24.56 -40.56
N ALA A 817 9.32 -24.32 -39.61
CA ALA A 817 9.65 -23.92 -38.25
C ALA A 817 9.63 -25.13 -37.26
N PRO A 818 10.34 -25.02 -36.12
CA PRO A 818 10.18 -25.96 -35.01
C PRO A 818 8.72 -26.14 -34.59
N THR A 819 8.35 -27.35 -34.19
CA THR A 819 6.97 -27.67 -33.81
C THR A 819 6.59 -27.07 -32.47
N GLN A 820 5.60 -26.17 -32.43
CA GLN A 820 5.07 -25.63 -31.16
C GLN A 820 4.04 -26.59 -30.57
N THR A 821 4.25 -27.03 -29.33
CA THR A 821 3.45 -28.08 -28.66
C THR A 821 2.16 -27.56 -28.00
N PHE A 822 1.90 -26.27 -28.04
CA PHE A 822 0.83 -25.61 -27.31
C PHE A 822 -0.52 -25.54 -28.07
N GLY A 823 -0.68 -26.32 -29.08
CA GLY A 823 -1.84 -26.37 -29.95
C GLY A 823 -1.50 -26.20 -31.42
N GLN A 824 -2.51 -26.32 -32.28
CA GLN A 824 -2.36 -26.13 -33.71
C GLN A 824 -2.13 -24.66 -34.03
N VAL A 825 -1.02 -24.34 -34.66
CA VAL A 825 -0.67 -22.99 -35.10
C VAL A 825 -1.11 -22.73 -36.54
N LYS A 826 -1.48 -21.49 -36.83
CA LYS A 826 -1.85 -20.97 -38.15
C LYS A 826 -1.12 -19.64 -38.43
N PRO A 827 -1.08 -19.14 -39.67
CA PRO A 827 -0.59 -17.80 -39.95
C PRO A 827 -1.29 -16.78 -39.06
N GLY A 828 -0.50 -15.87 -38.47
CA GLY A 828 -0.96 -14.89 -37.49
C GLY A 828 -0.85 -15.33 -36.03
N ASP A 829 -0.48 -16.56 -35.75
CA ASP A 829 -0.16 -17.01 -34.39
C ASP A 829 1.28 -16.64 -34.03
N ILE A 830 1.53 -16.47 -32.71
CA ILE A 830 2.86 -16.10 -32.21
C ILE A 830 3.85 -17.25 -32.46
N ARG A 831 5.00 -16.90 -33.06
CA ARG A 831 6.12 -17.79 -33.27
C ARG A 831 7.12 -17.62 -32.14
N TYR A 832 7.57 -18.73 -31.59
CA TYR A 832 8.55 -18.75 -30.50
C TYR A 832 9.91 -19.30 -30.96
N LYS A 833 10.94 -18.96 -30.21
CA LYS A 833 12.30 -19.39 -30.47
C LYS A 833 12.58 -20.72 -29.80
N ASP A 834 13.08 -21.64 -30.54
CA ASP A 834 13.69 -22.89 -30.06
C ASP A 834 15.04 -22.56 -29.41
N GLN A 835 15.10 -22.63 -28.08
CA GLN A 835 16.30 -22.22 -27.34
C GLN A 835 17.36 -23.31 -27.26
N ASN A 836 16.94 -24.59 -27.23
CA ASN A 836 17.86 -25.76 -27.14
C ASN A 836 18.18 -26.39 -28.49
N GLY A 837 17.46 -26.02 -29.55
CA GLY A 837 17.68 -26.52 -30.92
C GLY A 837 17.21 -27.95 -31.15
N ASP A 838 16.24 -28.44 -30.35
CA ASP A 838 15.73 -29.83 -30.50
C ASP A 838 14.60 -29.96 -31.52
N GLY A 839 14.19 -28.87 -32.16
CA GLY A 839 13.14 -28.81 -33.17
C GLY A 839 11.73 -28.81 -32.57
N ILE A 840 11.59 -28.71 -31.24
CA ILE A 840 10.32 -28.69 -30.53
C ILE A 840 10.31 -27.47 -29.59
N ILE A 841 9.21 -26.72 -29.61
CA ILE A 841 9.02 -25.60 -28.70
C ILE A 841 8.05 -26.02 -27.61
N ASP A 842 8.56 -26.13 -26.38
CA ASP A 842 7.80 -26.50 -25.19
C ASP A 842 8.26 -25.69 -23.96
N THR A 843 7.97 -26.14 -22.74
CA THR A 843 8.36 -25.46 -21.49
C THR A 843 9.88 -25.46 -21.26
N ARG A 844 10.64 -26.28 -21.99
CA ARG A 844 12.12 -26.29 -21.92
C ARG A 844 12.72 -25.08 -22.61
N ASP A 845 11.97 -24.38 -23.47
CA ASP A 845 12.41 -23.13 -24.12
C ASP A 845 12.13 -21.87 -23.31
N GLU A 846 11.58 -21.99 -22.11
CA GLU A 846 11.35 -20.83 -21.27
C GLU A 846 12.67 -20.24 -20.75
N VAL A 847 12.82 -18.93 -20.91
CA VAL A 847 13.99 -18.15 -20.51
C VAL A 847 13.63 -17.05 -19.52
N TYR A 848 14.64 -16.45 -18.89
CA TYR A 848 14.48 -15.27 -18.06
C TYR A 848 14.15 -14.05 -18.92
N LEU A 849 12.95 -13.48 -18.75
CA LEU A 849 12.43 -12.36 -19.52
C LEU A 849 12.59 -10.99 -18.83
N GLY A 850 12.70 -10.95 -17.52
CA GLY A 850 12.79 -9.68 -16.78
C GLY A 850 12.47 -9.81 -15.30
N ARG A 851 12.49 -8.68 -14.58
CA ARG A 851 12.15 -8.59 -13.16
C ARG A 851 10.71 -8.14 -12.98
N GLY A 852 9.94 -8.84 -12.15
CA GLY A 852 8.54 -8.49 -11.81
C GLY A 852 8.39 -7.35 -10.81
N GLY A 853 9.42 -7.09 -10.00
CA GLY A 853 9.33 -6.07 -8.95
C GLY A 853 8.38 -6.44 -7.80
N TRP A 854 8.23 -7.74 -7.49
CA TRP A 854 7.27 -8.22 -6.47
C TRP A 854 7.60 -7.76 -5.04
N PHE A 855 8.87 -7.42 -4.78
CA PHE A 855 9.33 -6.86 -3.50
C PHE A 855 9.36 -5.33 -3.52
N GLY A 856 8.62 -4.70 -4.44
CA GLY A 856 8.71 -3.29 -4.83
C GLY A 856 9.64 -3.08 -6.02
N ALA A 857 9.56 -1.89 -6.63
CA ALA A 857 10.40 -1.58 -7.78
C ALA A 857 11.90 -1.65 -7.43
N PRO A 858 12.75 -2.22 -8.30
CA PRO A 858 14.18 -2.31 -8.07
C PRO A 858 14.87 -0.98 -7.76
N PHE A 859 14.43 0.09 -8.41
CA PHE A 859 14.81 1.46 -8.10
C PHE A 859 13.57 2.28 -7.79
N THR A 860 13.55 2.84 -6.60
CA THR A 860 12.48 3.72 -6.12
C THR A 860 13.07 5.09 -5.76
N MET A 861 12.39 6.15 -6.15
CA MET A 861 12.78 7.53 -5.85
C MET A 861 11.55 8.29 -5.34
N GLY A 862 11.69 8.96 -4.21
CA GLY A 862 10.66 9.83 -3.65
C GLY A 862 11.15 11.25 -3.52
N ILE A 863 10.32 12.22 -3.92
CA ILE A 863 10.61 13.64 -3.80
C ILE A 863 9.48 14.29 -3.00
N ASN A 864 9.83 15.14 -2.05
CA ASN A 864 8.89 16.03 -1.37
C ASN A 864 9.36 17.47 -1.46
N VAL A 865 8.43 18.37 -1.70
CA VAL A 865 8.70 19.81 -1.81
C VAL A 865 7.72 20.56 -0.92
N THR A 866 8.23 21.48 -0.09
CA THR A 866 7.44 22.41 0.69
C THR A 866 7.95 23.82 0.42
N ALA A 867 7.07 24.73 0.01
CA ALA A 867 7.38 26.13 -0.13
C ALA A 867 6.40 26.96 0.72
N GLN A 868 6.93 27.64 1.74
CA GLN A 868 6.15 28.50 2.62
C GLN A 868 6.44 29.94 2.30
N TRP A 869 5.42 30.68 1.84
CA TRP A 869 5.49 32.09 1.52
C TRP A 869 4.43 32.85 2.30
N LYS A 870 4.84 33.54 3.36
CA LYS A 870 3.93 34.21 4.29
C LYS A 870 2.86 33.21 4.82
N LYS A 871 1.59 33.45 4.51
CA LYS A 871 0.43 32.64 4.93
C LYS A 871 0.12 31.49 3.99
N LEU A 872 0.78 31.42 2.84
CA LEU A 872 0.57 30.39 1.82
C LEU A 872 1.62 29.28 1.96
N THR A 873 1.18 28.05 1.97
CA THR A 873 2.05 26.87 1.92
C THR A 873 1.69 26.04 0.71
N PHE A 874 2.67 25.78 -0.14
CA PHE A 874 2.63 24.78 -1.20
C PHE A 874 3.35 23.52 -0.73
N PHE A 875 2.74 22.36 -0.98
CA PHE A 875 3.30 21.05 -0.67
C PHE A 875 3.06 20.07 -1.81
N ALA A 876 4.08 19.32 -2.19
CA ALA A 876 3.96 18.31 -3.24
C ALA A 876 4.78 17.05 -2.93
N ILE A 877 4.29 15.91 -3.40
CA ILE A 877 4.95 14.60 -3.34
C ILE A 877 5.00 14.00 -4.75
N GLY A 878 6.18 13.55 -5.15
CA GLY A 878 6.41 12.75 -6.33
C GLY A 878 7.09 11.43 -5.99
N VAL A 879 6.66 10.33 -6.62
CA VAL A 879 7.24 9.00 -6.43
C VAL A 879 7.54 8.34 -7.78
N GLY A 880 8.80 8.01 -8.00
CA GLY A 880 9.28 7.28 -9.17
C GLY A 880 9.55 5.80 -8.83
N ARG A 881 9.13 4.90 -9.71
CA ARG A 881 9.31 3.45 -9.58
C ARG A 881 9.80 2.90 -10.92
N PHE A 882 11.00 2.25 -10.92
CA PHE A 882 11.69 1.88 -12.14
C PHE A 882 12.34 0.49 -12.05
N GLY A 883 12.50 -0.16 -13.20
CA GLY A 883 13.20 -1.44 -13.36
C GLY A 883 12.33 -2.67 -13.15
N GLY A 884 11.00 -2.51 -13.00
CA GLY A 884 10.03 -3.59 -12.99
C GLY A 884 9.39 -3.82 -14.36
N ASN A 885 8.92 -5.04 -14.57
CA ASN A 885 8.10 -5.43 -15.70
C ASN A 885 6.81 -6.09 -15.21
N ALA A 886 5.79 -6.08 -16.05
CA ALA A 886 4.56 -6.84 -15.84
C ALA A 886 4.12 -7.47 -17.15
N MET A 887 3.17 -8.38 -17.08
CA MET A 887 2.65 -9.09 -18.24
C MET A 887 1.22 -8.68 -18.54
N ARG A 888 0.89 -8.48 -19.80
CA ARG A 888 -0.46 -8.24 -20.30
C ARG A 888 -1.20 -9.58 -20.39
N ASN A 889 -1.57 -10.16 -19.25
CA ASN A 889 -2.12 -11.53 -19.14
C ASN A 889 -3.49 -11.59 -18.46
N ASN A 890 -4.29 -10.54 -18.60
CA ASN A 890 -5.69 -10.52 -18.15
C ASN A 890 -6.66 -10.54 -19.33
N SER A 891 -7.95 -10.71 -19.05
CA SER A 891 -9.03 -10.80 -20.05
C SER A 891 -9.21 -9.57 -20.97
N TYR A 892 -8.49 -8.48 -20.72
CA TYR A 892 -8.47 -7.33 -21.61
C TYR A 892 -7.50 -7.51 -22.78
N PHE A 893 -6.38 -8.21 -22.54
CA PHE A 893 -5.33 -8.46 -23.53
C PHE A 893 -5.37 -9.87 -24.12
N TRP A 894 -5.74 -10.87 -23.34
CA TRP A 894 -5.87 -12.24 -23.77
C TRP A 894 -7.34 -12.49 -24.06
N VAL A 895 -7.69 -12.45 -25.35
CA VAL A 895 -9.06 -12.49 -25.84
C VAL A 895 -9.19 -13.61 -26.87
N ASP A 896 -9.87 -14.66 -26.52
CA ASP A 896 -10.18 -15.79 -27.41
C ASP A 896 -11.61 -16.31 -27.18
N GLY A 897 -11.99 -17.27 -27.98
CA GLY A 897 -13.30 -17.89 -27.86
C GLY A 897 -14.45 -16.88 -27.95
N GLU A 898 -15.32 -16.94 -26.97
CA GLU A 898 -16.49 -16.06 -26.83
C GLU A 898 -16.23 -14.86 -25.88
N ASP A 899 -14.99 -14.54 -25.59
CA ASP A 899 -14.66 -13.43 -24.72
C ASP A 899 -15.18 -12.08 -25.26
N LYS A 900 -15.31 -11.12 -24.36
CA LYS A 900 -15.66 -9.75 -24.73
C LYS A 900 -14.45 -9.06 -25.38
N TYR A 901 -14.60 -8.68 -26.64
CA TYR A 901 -13.52 -8.06 -27.40
C TYR A 901 -13.24 -6.63 -26.96
N THR A 902 -11.95 -6.32 -26.88
CA THR A 902 -11.41 -5.01 -26.48
C THR A 902 -10.83 -4.28 -27.70
N GLU A 903 -10.51 -2.99 -27.57
CA GLU A 903 -9.88 -2.22 -28.65
C GLU A 903 -8.51 -2.78 -29.09
N VAL A 904 -7.82 -3.56 -28.25
CA VAL A 904 -6.50 -4.13 -28.60
C VAL A 904 -6.56 -5.08 -29.79
N VAL A 905 -7.69 -5.76 -30.00
CA VAL A 905 -7.89 -6.69 -31.11
C VAL A 905 -7.97 -5.99 -32.49
N ARG A 906 -8.10 -4.64 -32.52
CA ARG A 906 -8.00 -3.87 -33.78
C ARG A 906 -6.63 -3.98 -34.42
N GLY A 907 -5.60 -4.23 -33.60
CA GLY A 907 -4.23 -4.48 -34.08
C GLY A 907 -3.95 -5.92 -34.53
N ARG A 908 -4.99 -6.74 -34.72
CA ARG A 908 -4.85 -8.15 -35.05
C ARG A 908 -4.21 -8.41 -36.40
N TRP A 909 -3.57 -9.55 -36.51
CA TRP A 909 -3.03 -10.04 -37.77
C TRP A 909 -4.17 -10.48 -38.73
N THR A 910 -4.07 -9.98 -39.96
CA THR A 910 -4.80 -10.44 -41.17
C THR A 910 -3.81 -10.40 -42.34
N GLU A 911 -4.17 -10.97 -43.49
CA GLU A 911 -3.33 -10.89 -44.70
C GLU A 911 -2.99 -9.43 -45.09
N GLU A 912 -3.91 -8.49 -44.89
CA GLU A 912 -3.73 -7.08 -45.20
C GLU A 912 -2.89 -6.37 -44.14
N THR A 913 -2.97 -6.77 -42.86
CA THR A 913 -2.30 -6.11 -41.76
C THR A 913 -1.02 -6.81 -41.31
N LYS A 914 -0.62 -7.92 -41.90
CA LYS A 914 0.48 -8.78 -41.49
C LYS A 914 1.81 -8.06 -41.24
N ALA A 915 2.08 -6.98 -41.94
CA ALA A 915 3.30 -6.20 -41.80
C ALA A 915 3.27 -5.23 -40.57
N THR A 916 2.08 -4.89 -40.07
CA THR A 916 1.89 -3.88 -39.01
C THR A 916 1.14 -4.41 -37.80
N ALA A 917 0.72 -5.68 -37.85
CA ALA A 917 -0.04 -6.30 -36.78
C ALA A 917 0.73 -6.30 -35.45
N THR A 918 0.03 -5.96 -34.38
CA THR A 918 0.55 -5.89 -33.01
C THR A 918 -0.16 -6.86 -32.07
N TYR A 919 -1.09 -7.64 -32.61
CA TYR A 919 -1.92 -8.60 -31.91
C TYR A 919 -2.10 -9.86 -32.78
N PRO A 920 -2.12 -11.08 -32.23
CA PRO A 920 -2.27 -12.29 -33.00
C PRO A 920 -3.63 -12.36 -33.75
N ARG A 921 -3.76 -13.30 -34.69
CA ARG A 921 -5.05 -13.55 -35.37
C ARG A 921 -6.15 -13.85 -34.35
N LEU A 922 -7.37 -13.49 -34.68
CA LEU A 922 -8.52 -13.84 -33.87
C LEU A 922 -8.93 -15.31 -34.08
N THR A 923 -9.40 -15.96 -33.02
CA THR A 923 -9.85 -17.33 -33.02
C THR A 923 -11.04 -17.51 -32.07
N THR A 924 -11.94 -18.42 -32.36
CA THR A 924 -13.04 -18.85 -31.48
C THR A 924 -12.64 -20.02 -30.57
N LEU A 925 -11.45 -20.55 -30.76
CA LEU A 925 -10.86 -21.63 -29.96
C LEU A 925 -9.99 -21.08 -28.87
N VAL A 926 -9.79 -21.87 -27.82
CA VAL A 926 -8.79 -21.55 -26.80
C VAL A 926 -7.40 -21.50 -27.45
N SER A 927 -6.68 -20.41 -27.29
CA SER A 927 -5.40 -20.15 -27.96
C SER A 927 -4.22 -20.21 -26.99
N ASP A 928 -3.92 -21.41 -26.47
CA ASP A 928 -2.82 -21.63 -25.53
C ASP A 928 -1.45 -21.27 -26.10
N ASN A 929 -1.31 -21.27 -27.42
CA ASN A 929 -0.07 -20.83 -28.09
C ASN A 929 0.12 -19.32 -28.00
N ASN A 930 -0.93 -18.52 -28.24
CA ASN A 930 -0.82 -17.05 -28.24
C ASN A 930 -0.86 -16.47 -26.83
N PHE A 931 -1.61 -17.09 -25.92
CA PHE A 931 -1.90 -16.57 -24.59
C PHE A 931 -1.11 -17.30 -23.51
N ARG A 932 0.22 -17.14 -23.59
CA ARG A 932 1.15 -17.65 -22.59
C ARG A 932 2.25 -16.65 -22.27
N SER A 933 2.95 -16.91 -21.16
CA SER A 933 4.06 -16.07 -20.71
C SER A 933 5.14 -15.99 -21.78
N SER A 934 5.33 -14.79 -22.33
CA SER A 934 6.33 -14.50 -23.34
C SER A 934 6.70 -13.02 -23.32
N ASP A 935 7.83 -12.69 -23.95
CA ASP A 935 8.25 -11.30 -24.11
C ASP A 935 7.31 -10.48 -25.00
N PHE A 936 6.48 -11.12 -25.84
CA PHE A 936 5.41 -10.47 -26.61
C PHE A 936 4.42 -9.71 -25.72
N TRP A 937 4.13 -10.24 -24.56
CA TRP A 937 3.17 -9.67 -23.61
C TRP A 937 3.78 -8.84 -22.48
N ILE A 938 5.12 -8.79 -22.38
CA ILE A 938 5.82 -8.02 -21.34
C ILE A 938 5.76 -6.52 -21.64
N TYR A 939 5.59 -5.72 -20.58
CA TYR A 939 5.77 -4.27 -20.63
C TYR A 939 6.50 -3.76 -19.39
N GLN A 940 7.18 -2.63 -19.53
CA GLN A 940 7.87 -1.98 -18.42
C GLN A 940 6.88 -1.20 -17.56
N THR A 941 7.00 -1.34 -16.25
CA THR A 941 6.17 -0.62 -15.26
C THR A 941 6.80 0.69 -14.79
N ASN A 942 7.83 1.18 -15.50
CA ASN A 942 8.52 2.43 -15.20
C ASN A 942 7.55 3.60 -15.18
N ARG A 943 7.50 4.32 -14.03
CA ARG A 943 6.60 5.46 -13.86
C ARG A 943 7.13 6.47 -12.84
N PHE A 944 6.68 7.71 -12.99
CA PHE A 944 6.78 8.75 -11.99
C PHE A 944 5.39 9.31 -11.72
N ASP A 945 4.92 9.17 -10.48
CA ASP A 945 3.61 9.62 -10.03
C ASP A 945 3.74 10.95 -9.29
N LEU A 946 3.03 11.99 -9.71
CA LEU A 946 2.76 13.17 -8.89
C LEU A 946 1.62 12.79 -7.93
N ALA A 947 2.03 12.19 -6.82
CA ALA A 947 1.12 11.51 -5.91
C ALA A 947 0.21 12.49 -5.14
N LYS A 948 0.75 13.66 -4.78
CA LYS A 948 0.01 14.69 -4.08
C LYS A 948 0.49 16.09 -4.43
N VAL A 949 -0.47 17.01 -4.53
CA VAL A 949 -0.22 18.47 -4.53
C VAL A 949 -1.21 19.11 -3.57
N GLN A 950 -0.74 20.02 -2.72
CA GLN A 950 -1.58 20.75 -1.78
C GLN A 950 -1.20 22.22 -1.74
N ILE A 951 -2.22 23.06 -1.65
CA ILE A 951 -2.08 24.50 -1.35
C ILE A 951 -2.90 24.76 -0.10
N SER A 952 -2.29 25.36 0.91
CA SER A 952 -2.97 25.74 2.15
C SER A 952 -2.75 27.22 2.46
N TYR A 953 -3.75 27.86 3.04
CA TYR A 953 -3.75 29.26 3.41
C TYR A 953 -4.14 29.42 4.88
N ASN A 954 -3.30 30.12 5.65
CA ASN A 954 -3.52 30.40 7.05
C ASN A 954 -4.35 31.67 7.20
N LEU A 955 -5.49 31.57 7.91
CA LEU A 955 -6.47 32.64 8.13
C LEU A 955 -6.35 33.30 9.53
N ASN A 956 -5.33 32.97 10.32
CA ASN A 956 -5.19 33.45 11.71
C ASN A 956 -5.28 34.96 11.85
N SER A 957 -4.82 35.72 10.86
CA SER A 957 -4.92 37.21 10.90
C SER A 957 -6.34 37.75 10.74
N MET A 958 -7.32 36.91 10.41
CA MET A 958 -8.74 37.28 10.36
C MET A 958 -9.43 37.01 11.70
N LEU A 959 -8.75 36.32 12.63
CA LEU A 959 -9.24 36.03 13.97
C LEU A 959 -8.99 37.24 14.88
N SER A 960 -9.96 37.60 15.71
CA SER A 960 -9.74 38.61 16.76
C SER A 960 -8.97 37.98 17.94
N ASP A 961 -8.26 38.80 18.71
CA ASP A 961 -7.51 38.34 19.91
C ASP A 961 -8.42 37.69 20.98
N LYS A 962 -9.72 37.96 20.92
CA LYS A 962 -10.73 37.35 21.78
C LYS A 962 -11.40 36.13 21.16
N SER A 963 -10.96 35.68 19.97
CA SER A 963 -11.56 34.52 19.29
C SER A 963 -11.36 33.25 20.08
N PHE A 964 -12.40 32.44 20.16
CA PHE A 964 -12.34 31.08 20.68
C PHE A 964 -11.47 30.17 19.78
N VAL A 965 -11.42 30.48 18.48
CA VAL A 965 -10.56 29.79 17.50
C VAL A 965 -9.17 30.42 17.54
N ARG A 966 -8.13 29.64 17.80
CA ARG A 966 -6.71 30.07 17.85
C ARG A 966 -6.02 29.98 16.50
N GLU A 967 -6.33 28.95 15.73
CA GLU A 967 -5.80 28.77 14.38
C GLU A 967 -6.93 28.38 13.44
N LEU A 968 -6.94 28.96 12.25
CA LEU A 968 -7.84 28.62 11.17
C LEU A 968 -7.07 28.53 9.85
N GLY A 969 -7.22 27.43 9.14
CA GLY A 969 -6.62 27.21 7.84
C GLY A 969 -7.57 26.55 6.87
N VAL A 970 -7.46 26.93 5.61
CA VAL A 970 -8.16 26.27 4.51
C VAL A 970 -7.15 25.68 3.55
N TYR A 971 -7.51 24.59 2.89
CA TYR A 971 -6.62 23.95 1.94
C TYR A 971 -7.36 23.23 0.82
N VAL A 972 -6.69 23.14 -0.31
CA VAL A 972 -7.10 22.29 -1.44
C VAL A 972 -5.97 21.31 -1.69
N ASN A 973 -6.29 20.05 -1.84
CA ASN A 973 -5.31 19.04 -2.22
C ASN A 973 -5.84 18.10 -3.31
N CYS A 974 -4.90 17.62 -4.11
CA CYS A 974 -5.15 16.67 -5.18
C CYS A 974 -4.28 15.45 -4.95
N PHE A 975 -4.86 14.26 -5.06
CA PHE A 975 -4.15 12.97 -4.95
C PHE A 975 -4.14 12.25 -6.28
N ASN A 976 -3.06 11.50 -6.53
CA ASN A 976 -2.87 10.70 -7.74
C ASN A 976 -3.06 11.52 -9.01
N LEU A 977 -2.54 12.74 -9.01
CA LEU A 977 -2.87 13.76 -10.00
C LEU A 977 -2.39 13.39 -11.41
N LEU A 978 -1.14 12.97 -11.54
CA LEU A 978 -0.51 12.65 -12.82
C LEU A 978 0.38 11.41 -12.68
N THR A 979 0.38 10.57 -13.71
CA THR A 979 1.32 9.48 -13.90
C THR A 979 2.10 9.71 -15.18
N GLY A 980 3.42 9.91 -15.07
CA GLY A 980 4.35 9.98 -16.20
C GLY A 980 4.91 8.59 -16.49
N SER A 981 4.47 7.96 -17.56
CA SER A 981 4.93 6.66 -18.02
C SER A 981 4.66 6.49 -19.53
N ARG A 982 5.51 5.70 -20.19
CA ARG A 982 5.24 5.27 -21.58
C ARG A 982 3.98 4.37 -21.65
N ASN A 983 3.75 3.57 -20.60
CA ASN A 983 2.65 2.62 -20.52
C ASN A 983 1.54 3.14 -19.56
N ARG A 984 1.31 4.45 -19.55
CA ARG A 984 0.40 5.12 -18.61
C ARG A 984 -1.00 4.52 -18.61
N GLU A 985 -1.59 4.31 -19.81
CA GLU A 985 -2.95 3.80 -19.95
C GLU A 985 -3.11 2.45 -19.24
N ILE A 986 -2.17 1.51 -19.48
CA ILE A 986 -2.18 0.19 -18.84
C ILE A 986 -2.01 0.30 -17.31
N LEU A 987 -1.11 1.20 -16.86
CA LEU A 987 -0.79 1.36 -15.44
C LEU A 987 -1.90 2.07 -14.64
N GLU A 988 -2.74 2.90 -15.30
CA GLU A 988 -3.87 3.61 -14.69
C GLU A 988 -5.20 2.84 -14.83
N MET A 989 -5.26 1.81 -15.68
CA MET A 989 -6.44 0.99 -15.93
C MET A 989 -6.56 -0.16 -14.92
N ASN A 990 -7.74 -0.37 -14.37
CA ASN A 990 -8.09 -1.57 -13.62
C ASN A 990 -9.07 -2.41 -14.43
N ILE A 991 -8.81 -3.71 -14.54
CA ILE A 991 -9.68 -4.68 -15.22
C ILE A 991 -10.38 -5.55 -14.17
N GLY A 992 -11.69 -5.70 -14.27
CA GLY A 992 -12.51 -6.50 -13.33
C GLY A 992 -12.67 -5.92 -11.93
N SER A 993 -12.23 -4.68 -11.69
CA SER A 993 -12.35 -3.97 -10.43
C SER A 993 -12.64 -2.48 -10.65
N ALA A 994 -13.03 -1.77 -9.59
CA ALA A 994 -13.27 -0.32 -9.66
C ALA A 994 -12.04 0.42 -10.20
N PRO A 995 -12.21 1.45 -11.06
CA PRO A 995 -11.10 2.17 -11.66
C PRO A 995 -10.28 2.92 -10.63
N GLN A 996 -8.98 3.10 -10.92
CA GLN A 996 -8.15 4.03 -10.17
C GLN A 996 -8.71 5.44 -10.30
N THR A 997 -8.61 6.23 -9.23
CA THR A 997 -9.18 7.58 -9.20
C THR A 997 -8.16 8.65 -8.87
N ARG A 998 -8.42 9.87 -9.34
CA ARG A 998 -7.88 11.12 -8.81
C ARG A 998 -8.84 11.64 -7.77
N LEU A 999 -8.33 12.14 -6.66
CA LEU A 999 -9.14 12.81 -5.63
C LEU A 999 -8.78 14.29 -5.61
N VAL A 1000 -9.78 15.15 -5.75
CA VAL A 1000 -9.67 16.58 -5.46
C VAL A 1000 -10.46 16.85 -4.19
N ASN A 1001 -9.82 17.43 -3.19
CA ASN A 1001 -10.38 17.60 -1.87
C ASN A 1001 -10.18 19.04 -1.37
N VAL A 1002 -11.21 19.59 -0.73
CA VAL A 1002 -11.19 20.87 -0.02
C VAL A 1002 -11.34 20.58 1.46
N GLY A 1003 -10.54 21.23 2.30
CA GLY A 1003 -10.58 21.00 3.74
C GLY A 1003 -10.40 22.27 4.55
N ILE A 1004 -10.86 22.18 5.79
CA ILE A 1004 -10.72 23.21 6.83
C ILE A 1004 -10.05 22.57 8.03
N LYS A 1005 -9.09 23.28 8.62
CA LYS A 1005 -8.48 22.96 9.90
C LYS A 1005 -8.73 24.10 10.87
N ALA A 1006 -9.21 23.80 12.07
CA ALA A 1006 -9.42 24.76 13.14
C ALA A 1006 -8.83 24.23 14.46
N LEU A 1007 -8.11 25.08 15.18
CA LEU A 1007 -7.60 24.83 16.52
C LEU A 1007 -8.28 25.78 17.50
N PHE A 1008 -8.74 25.23 18.62
CA PHE A 1008 -9.46 25.97 19.67
C PHE A 1008 -8.67 26.00 20.97
#